data_b7c34c91303b407b87709a5bd8fd1609
#
_entry.id   b7c34c91303b407b87709a5bd8fd1609
#
_cell.length_a   1.000
_cell.length_b   1.000
_cell.length_c   1.000
_cell.angle_alpha   90.00
_cell.angle_beta   90.00
_cell.angle_gamma   90.00
#
_symmetry.space_group_name_H-M   'P 1'
#
loop_
_entity.id
_entity.type
_entity.pdbx_description
1 polymer ?
#
loop_
_entity_poly.entity_id
_entity_poly.type
_entity_poly.pdbx_seq_one_letter_code
_entity_poly.pdbx_strand_id
1 'polypeptide(L)'
;MKKNPENEKKIASLISEMTLEEKVLQMFQISNVAEYPEGTYEKFIEAGAGSFLHVLGKDADAVRDAAAKTRMKIPPIFGIDAIHGHAFLNGAVVFPTQLGMACSWNEELIEKMGQATAEEVNADGLDWVFSPVLCLARDTRWGRVDETFGEDTYLTGRLGAAIVRGYEKDGLVISCLKHYIGYGEATGGKDSYDTEATIRKVRETFLPPFAECIKAGASSIMTAYGSIDGTPLTAHRTLMRDILRDELGFEGFVVTDWMNIYHLIKKQRVAGNFDDAARLAVESGNDMSMNCYEFCDSIVKQVREGRIDESIIDEAVANILRVKFALGLFDGKRKRLPRSVIACPEHIEINRELTRESLVLLKNNGILPLKNAPKKIAVIGPNADDIKAQFGDWVYFSHRPESEHYPIKNDCYTVLRGMKEIFPDSEIVYAKGCSVRGDESDEAEMTLAVKAAEEADIVILVLGDDITLNGECKDRATLELTGRQNELARKIKAAGKPIVTVLVCGKPLCVGDVAELSDALIETFNSGDLGGLCTAELIAGKYNPSGKLPISFPRTSGQLPCYYAQYPGWHYFRYCDVEEGNLFDFGFGLSYTEYEYSDLSVSKSEIAPDEDFEVSVRIKNVGSYDGKEIAELYTRDTVSSIMTPIRLLKGFSKIALRAGEEKTVTFHMNAADLGFIGNDGKRVTEPGKFEIFVGGSLSSLLKTEIFVK
;
A
#
# COMPACT_ATOMS: atom_id res chain seq x y z
N MET A 1 -10.55 18.05 0.02
CA MET A 1 -11.92 18.60 0.23
C MET A 1 -11.81 20.11 0.44
N LYS A 2 -12.80 20.93 0.00
CA LYS A 2 -12.81 22.39 0.25
C LYS A 2 -14.08 22.79 1.01
N LYS A 3 -13.96 23.72 1.97
CA LYS A 3 -15.09 24.28 2.71
C LYS A 3 -16.13 24.88 1.78
N ASN A 4 -17.40 24.48 1.95
CA ASN A 4 -18.53 25.04 1.25
C ASN A 4 -19.25 26.02 2.20
N PRO A 5 -19.35 27.33 1.88
CA PRO A 5 -19.93 28.33 2.79
C PRO A 5 -21.38 28.06 3.20
N GLU A 6 -22.18 27.40 2.35
CA GLU A 6 -23.55 27.01 2.70
C GLU A 6 -23.57 25.87 3.70
N ASN A 7 -22.73 24.85 3.50
CA ASN A 7 -22.60 23.75 4.44
C ASN A 7 -22.04 24.23 5.79
N GLU A 8 -21.04 25.11 5.80
CA GLU A 8 -20.49 25.65 7.06
C GLU A 8 -21.56 26.36 7.91
N LYS A 9 -22.52 27.07 7.29
CA LYS A 9 -23.66 27.65 8.03
C LYS A 9 -24.57 26.58 8.62
N LYS A 10 -24.87 25.52 7.85
CA LYS A 10 -25.68 24.40 8.36
C LYS A 10 -24.99 23.66 9.49
N ILE A 11 -23.68 23.46 9.40
CA ILE A 11 -22.84 22.83 10.42
C ILE A 11 -22.87 23.65 11.70
N ALA A 12 -22.64 24.95 11.61
CA ALA A 12 -22.68 25.85 12.78
C ALA A 12 -24.07 25.84 13.46
N SER A 13 -25.17 25.81 12.69
CA SER A 13 -26.52 25.69 13.23
C SER A 13 -26.72 24.36 13.96
N LEU A 14 -26.33 23.23 13.34
CA LEU A 14 -26.42 21.91 13.98
C LEU A 14 -25.65 21.86 15.31
N ILE A 15 -24.40 22.32 15.31
CA ILE A 15 -23.55 22.31 16.52
C ILE A 15 -24.21 23.14 17.63
N SER A 16 -24.82 24.29 17.30
CA SER A 16 -25.49 25.12 18.31
C SER A 16 -26.74 24.49 18.92
N GLU A 17 -27.36 23.52 18.23
CA GLU A 17 -28.54 22.78 18.72
C GLU A 17 -28.19 21.51 19.48
N MET A 18 -26.95 20.99 19.33
CA MET A 18 -26.47 19.76 19.96
C MET A 18 -26.15 19.96 21.44
N THR A 19 -26.49 18.97 22.27
CA THR A 19 -25.92 18.87 23.60
C THR A 19 -24.46 18.42 23.53
N LEU A 20 -23.71 18.61 24.61
CA LEU A 20 -22.32 18.17 24.70
C LEU A 20 -22.19 16.64 24.42
N GLU A 21 -23.10 15.84 24.96
CA GLU A 21 -23.13 14.39 24.74
C GLU A 21 -23.33 14.05 23.26
N GLU A 22 -24.24 14.74 22.58
CA GLU A 22 -24.49 14.54 21.16
C GLU A 22 -23.31 14.96 20.29
N LYS A 23 -22.60 16.05 20.67
CA LYS A 23 -21.35 16.43 20.02
C LYS A 23 -20.29 15.33 20.16
N VAL A 24 -20.04 14.86 21.36
CA VAL A 24 -19.00 13.85 21.64
C VAL A 24 -19.35 12.50 21.01
N LEU A 25 -20.64 12.14 20.90
CA LEU A 25 -21.06 10.94 20.18
C LEU A 25 -20.69 10.98 18.69
N GLN A 26 -20.64 12.16 18.06
CA GLN A 26 -20.15 12.27 16.67
C GLN A 26 -18.66 11.99 16.54
N MET A 27 -17.88 12.19 17.61
CA MET A 27 -16.44 11.96 17.69
C MET A 27 -16.09 10.50 18.01
N PHE A 28 -17.04 9.58 17.92
CA PHE A 28 -16.85 8.19 18.30
C PHE A 28 -17.22 7.23 17.18
N GLN A 29 -16.31 6.28 16.91
CA GLN A 29 -16.51 5.14 16.01
C GLN A 29 -16.49 3.85 16.81
N ILE A 30 -17.51 3.00 16.61
CA ILE A 30 -17.63 1.69 17.25
C ILE A 30 -17.69 0.56 16.21
N SER A 31 -17.09 -0.58 16.52
CA SER A 31 -17.07 -1.78 15.68
C SER A 31 -17.99 -2.89 16.25
N ASN A 32 -18.55 -3.70 15.39
CA ASN A 32 -19.28 -4.90 15.78
C ASN A 32 -18.39 -6.12 16.04
N VAL A 33 -17.08 -6.00 15.81
CA VAL A 33 -16.10 -7.11 15.99
C VAL A 33 -15.23 -6.94 17.23
N ALA A 34 -15.30 -5.81 17.92
CA ALA A 34 -14.56 -5.58 19.16
C ALA A 34 -15.27 -6.23 20.35
N GLU A 35 -14.50 -6.66 21.35
CA GLU A 35 -15.02 -7.13 22.62
C GLU A 35 -15.36 -5.96 23.52
N TYR A 36 -16.63 -5.83 23.89
CA TYR A 36 -17.14 -4.82 24.83
C TYR A 36 -17.93 -5.47 25.96
N PRO A 37 -18.15 -4.74 27.08
CA PRO A 37 -19.17 -5.14 28.04
C PRO A 37 -20.55 -5.32 27.36
N GLU A 38 -21.31 -6.28 27.82
CA GLU A 38 -22.64 -6.61 27.27
C GLU A 38 -23.54 -5.35 27.16
N GLY A 39 -24.21 -5.20 26.01
CA GLY A 39 -25.11 -4.08 25.72
C GLY A 39 -24.42 -2.76 25.32
N THR A 40 -23.06 -2.72 25.30
CA THR A 40 -22.35 -1.49 24.93
C THR A 40 -22.58 -1.12 23.48
N TYR A 41 -22.51 -2.06 22.55
CA TYR A 41 -22.69 -1.81 21.12
C TYR A 41 -24.09 -1.28 20.82
N GLU A 42 -25.12 -1.92 21.40
CA GLU A 42 -26.52 -1.53 21.27
C GLU A 42 -26.79 -0.14 21.83
N LYS A 43 -26.21 0.19 23.00
CA LYS A 43 -26.29 1.53 23.60
C LYS A 43 -25.81 2.61 22.62
N PHE A 44 -24.68 2.40 21.93
CA PHE A 44 -24.16 3.37 20.99
C PHE A 44 -24.98 3.46 19.69
N ILE A 45 -25.60 2.37 19.23
CA ILE A 45 -26.58 2.39 18.13
C ILE A 45 -27.79 3.27 18.50
N GLU A 46 -28.38 3.03 19.68
CA GLU A 46 -29.56 3.77 20.16
C GLU A 46 -29.25 5.25 20.43
N ALA A 47 -28.04 5.55 20.91
CA ALA A 47 -27.59 6.92 21.16
C ALA A 47 -27.26 7.68 19.86
N GLY A 48 -27.03 7.02 18.75
CA GLY A 48 -26.69 7.63 17.46
C GLY A 48 -25.22 8.01 17.35
N ALA A 49 -24.32 7.07 17.65
CA ALA A 49 -22.87 7.26 17.46
C ALA A 49 -22.54 7.73 16.05
N GLY A 50 -21.50 8.57 15.93
CA GLY A 50 -21.16 9.23 14.69
C GLY A 50 -20.63 8.33 13.58
N SER A 51 -20.06 7.17 13.94
CA SER A 51 -19.46 6.25 12.99
C SER A 51 -19.51 4.79 13.46
N PHE A 52 -19.55 3.88 12.49
CA PHE A 52 -19.51 2.43 12.70
C PHE A 52 -18.46 1.79 11.77
N LEU A 53 -17.75 0.79 12.28
CA LEU A 53 -16.70 0.09 11.57
C LEU A 53 -17.07 -1.38 11.34
N HIS A 54 -16.81 -1.89 10.11
CA HIS A 54 -17.05 -3.28 9.68
C HIS A 54 -18.52 -3.76 9.78
N VAL A 55 -19.47 -2.83 9.72
CA VAL A 55 -20.91 -3.13 9.71
C VAL A 55 -21.41 -3.16 8.28
N LEU A 56 -21.70 -4.35 7.73
CA LEU A 56 -21.95 -4.58 6.32
C LEU A 56 -23.45 -4.68 5.99
N GLY A 57 -23.82 -4.28 4.78
CA GLY A 57 -25.13 -4.59 4.17
C GLY A 57 -26.35 -4.20 5.02
N LYS A 58 -27.21 -5.17 5.33
CA LYS A 58 -28.46 -4.96 6.08
C LYS A 58 -28.24 -4.46 7.51
N ASP A 59 -27.12 -4.80 8.14
CA ASP A 59 -26.82 -4.35 9.50
C ASP A 59 -26.50 -2.85 9.50
N ALA A 60 -25.84 -2.35 8.48
CA ALA A 60 -25.64 -0.92 8.28
C ALA A 60 -26.96 -0.17 8.07
N ASP A 61 -27.91 -0.74 7.35
CA ASP A 61 -29.25 -0.15 7.17
C ASP A 61 -30.01 -0.09 8.49
N ALA A 62 -29.95 -1.15 9.32
CA ALA A 62 -30.58 -1.16 10.64
C ALA A 62 -30.01 -0.07 11.57
N VAL A 63 -28.70 0.17 11.53
CA VAL A 63 -28.05 1.25 12.30
C VAL A 63 -28.50 2.62 11.78
N ARG A 64 -28.62 2.83 10.47
CA ARG A 64 -29.18 4.09 9.90
C ARG A 64 -30.60 4.35 10.35
N ASP A 65 -31.43 3.30 10.36
CA ASP A 65 -32.83 3.39 10.81
C ASP A 65 -32.93 3.76 12.30
N ALA A 66 -32.00 3.29 13.12
CA ALA A 66 -31.91 3.69 14.53
C ALA A 66 -31.48 5.16 14.67
N ALA A 67 -30.44 5.58 13.99
CA ALA A 67 -29.95 6.97 14.01
C ALA A 67 -31.04 7.98 13.55
N ALA A 68 -31.87 7.61 12.57
CA ALA A 68 -32.99 8.44 12.11
C ALA A 68 -34.08 8.68 13.16
N LYS A 69 -34.10 7.89 14.25
CA LYS A 69 -35.04 8.03 15.38
C LYS A 69 -34.48 8.89 16.51
N THR A 70 -33.18 9.19 16.50
CA THR A 70 -32.55 10.07 17.51
C THR A 70 -33.06 11.53 17.39
N ARG A 71 -32.83 12.34 18.41
CA ARG A 71 -33.27 13.74 18.42
C ARG A 71 -32.69 14.55 17.26
N MET A 72 -31.37 14.43 17.03
CA MET A 72 -30.65 15.20 16.00
C MET A 72 -30.72 14.57 14.61
N LYS A 73 -31.04 13.27 14.52
CA LYS A 73 -31.14 12.51 13.25
C LYS A 73 -29.89 12.63 12.37
N ILE A 74 -28.71 12.74 12.99
CA ILE A 74 -27.46 12.83 12.25
C ILE A 74 -27.10 11.46 11.69
N PRO A 75 -26.91 11.33 10.35
CA PRO A 75 -26.56 10.05 9.76
C PRO A 75 -25.16 9.58 10.21
N PRO A 76 -25.01 8.30 10.61
CA PRO A 76 -23.67 7.75 10.85
C PRO A 76 -22.90 7.57 9.54
N ILE A 77 -21.56 7.51 9.63
CA ILE A 77 -20.67 7.14 8.55
C ILE A 77 -20.12 5.73 8.80
N PHE A 78 -20.04 4.88 7.75
CA PHE A 78 -19.62 3.49 7.86
C PHE A 78 -18.25 3.27 7.24
N GLY A 79 -17.27 2.87 8.06
CA GLY A 79 -15.91 2.58 7.68
C GLY A 79 -15.65 1.11 7.38
N ILE A 80 -14.68 0.84 6.50
CA ILE A 80 -14.24 -0.50 6.13
C ILE A 80 -12.77 -0.48 5.66
N ASP A 81 -12.01 -1.54 6.00
CA ASP A 81 -10.69 -1.78 5.44
C ASP A 81 -10.79 -2.43 4.06
N ALA A 82 -11.06 -1.63 3.04
CA ALA A 82 -11.10 -2.04 1.65
C ALA A 82 -9.83 -1.57 0.92
N ILE A 83 -8.67 -2.09 1.35
CA ILE A 83 -7.35 -1.57 0.94
C ILE A 83 -7.02 -1.96 -0.50
N HIS A 84 -7.39 -3.17 -0.93
CA HIS A 84 -7.15 -3.67 -2.29
C HIS A 84 -8.41 -4.36 -2.84
N GLY A 85 -9.48 -3.60 -2.96
CA GLY A 85 -10.85 -4.03 -3.26
C GLY A 85 -11.70 -4.09 -2.01
N HIS A 86 -13.00 -4.34 -2.15
CA HIS A 86 -13.91 -4.57 -1.02
C HIS A 86 -13.74 -5.98 -0.44
N ALA A 87 -12.48 -6.35 -0.14
CA ALA A 87 -12.07 -7.71 0.18
C ALA A 87 -12.63 -8.26 1.51
N PHE A 88 -13.22 -7.42 2.36
CA PHE A 88 -14.01 -7.85 3.53
C PHE A 88 -15.38 -8.41 3.17
N LEU A 89 -15.85 -8.21 1.96
CA LEU A 89 -17.06 -8.82 1.44
C LEU A 89 -16.71 -10.04 0.59
N ASN A 90 -16.94 -11.24 1.10
CA ASN A 90 -16.69 -12.49 0.37
C ASN A 90 -17.49 -12.53 -0.94
N GLY A 91 -16.78 -12.51 -2.07
CA GLY A 91 -17.34 -12.47 -3.42
C GLY A 91 -17.23 -11.10 -4.09
N ALA A 92 -16.68 -10.09 -3.43
CA ALA A 92 -16.21 -8.86 -4.07
C ALA A 92 -14.83 -9.06 -4.69
N VAL A 93 -14.39 -8.18 -5.61
CA VAL A 93 -13.10 -8.33 -6.26
C VAL A 93 -11.96 -8.13 -5.26
N VAL A 94 -10.99 -9.06 -5.26
CA VAL A 94 -9.73 -8.93 -4.54
C VAL A 94 -8.63 -8.59 -5.55
N PHE A 95 -8.20 -7.33 -5.55
CA PHE A 95 -7.09 -6.84 -6.36
C PHE A 95 -5.74 -7.26 -5.76
N PRO A 96 -4.62 -7.12 -6.47
CA PRO A 96 -3.29 -7.20 -5.86
C PRO A 96 -3.19 -6.26 -4.66
N THR A 97 -2.43 -6.65 -3.62
CA THR A 97 -2.13 -5.75 -2.49
C THR A 97 -1.46 -4.47 -2.99
N GLN A 98 -1.40 -3.42 -2.15
CA GLN A 98 -0.80 -2.15 -2.61
C GLN A 98 0.65 -2.32 -3.09
N LEU A 99 1.45 -3.20 -2.44
CA LEU A 99 2.79 -3.51 -2.91
C LEU A 99 2.77 -4.20 -4.27
N GLY A 100 1.88 -5.17 -4.45
CA GLY A 100 1.69 -5.84 -5.74
C GLY A 100 1.30 -4.85 -6.83
N MET A 101 0.23 -4.06 -6.62
CA MET A 101 -0.23 -3.10 -7.62
C MET A 101 0.79 -1.97 -7.90
N ALA A 102 1.65 -1.62 -6.94
CA ALA A 102 2.70 -0.64 -7.13
C ALA A 102 3.72 -1.07 -8.19
N CYS A 103 3.94 -2.39 -8.37
CA CYS A 103 4.79 -2.91 -9.43
C CYS A 103 4.31 -2.52 -10.83
N SER A 104 3.04 -2.16 -10.99
CA SER A 104 2.50 -1.69 -12.27
C SER A 104 3.04 -0.32 -12.69
N TRP A 105 3.41 0.55 -11.74
CA TRP A 105 3.75 1.95 -11.99
C TRP A 105 2.71 2.66 -12.87
N ASN A 106 1.45 2.31 -12.72
CA ASN A 106 0.36 2.76 -13.60
C ASN A 106 -0.73 3.48 -12.80
N GLU A 107 -0.62 4.81 -12.73
CA GLU A 107 -1.57 5.64 -12.01
C GLU A 107 -3.02 5.48 -12.53
N GLU A 108 -3.20 5.30 -13.85
CA GLU A 108 -4.54 5.19 -14.45
C GLU A 108 -5.24 3.89 -13.99
N LEU A 109 -4.54 2.75 -13.99
CA LEU A 109 -5.12 1.48 -13.53
C LEU A 109 -5.39 1.49 -12.03
N ILE A 110 -4.52 2.13 -11.24
CA ILE A 110 -4.73 2.29 -9.79
C ILE A 110 -5.93 3.20 -9.50
N GLU A 111 -6.12 4.29 -10.27
CA GLU A 111 -7.31 5.14 -10.17
C GLU A 111 -8.59 4.35 -10.50
N LYS A 112 -8.57 3.53 -11.57
CA LYS A 112 -9.69 2.65 -11.94
C LYS A 112 -9.98 1.60 -10.85
N MET A 113 -8.96 1.00 -10.25
CA MET A 113 -9.12 0.08 -9.12
C MET A 113 -9.78 0.78 -7.94
N GLY A 114 -9.33 2.01 -7.60
CA GLY A 114 -9.96 2.82 -6.57
C GLY A 114 -11.43 3.10 -6.86
N GLN A 115 -11.79 3.44 -8.11
CA GLN A 115 -13.18 3.66 -8.51
C GLN A 115 -14.01 2.37 -8.38
N ALA A 116 -13.53 1.24 -8.88
CA ALA A 116 -14.21 -0.06 -8.77
C ALA A 116 -14.45 -0.44 -7.29
N THR A 117 -13.44 -0.25 -6.43
CA THR A 117 -13.57 -0.46 -4.98
C THR A 117 -14.64 0.46 -4.37
N ALA A 118 -14.65 1.75 -4.72
CA ALA A 118 -15.64 2.70 -4.25
C ALA A 118 -17.06 2.31 -4.65
N GLU A 119 -17.24 1.81 -5.86
CA GLU A 119 -18.54 1.35 -6.37
C GLU A 119 -19.04 0.11 -5.60
N GLU A 120 -18.18 -0.87 -5.34
CA GLU A 120 -18.52 -2.06 -4.57
C GLU A 120 -18.83 -1.75 -3.10
N VAL A 121 -18.02 -0.90 -2.45
CA VAL A 121 -18.21 -0.44 -1.07
C VAL A 121 -19.53 0.32 -0.94
N ASN A 122 -19.83 1.25 -1.88
CA ASN A 122 -21.08 1.98 -1.90
C ASN A 122 -22.29 1.06 -2.12
N ALA A 123 -22.19 0.07 -3.04
CA ALA A 123 -23.25 -0.90 -3.31
C ALA A 123 -23.58 -1.76 -2.10
N ASP A 124 -22.59 -2.02 -1.22
CA ASP A 124 -22.78 -2.70 0.06
C ASP A 124 -23.28 -1.77 1.17
N GLY A 125 -23.37 -0.47 0.89
CA GLY A 125 -23.96 0.52 1.79
C GLY A 125 -22.97 1.20 2.71
N LEU A 126 -21.69 1.18 2.41
CA LEU A 126 -20.67 1.80 3.21
C LEU A 126 -20.22 3.13 2.59
N ASP A 127 -19.44 3.91 3.36
CA ASP A 127 -19.21 5.32 3.06
C ASP A 127 -17.73 5.72 3.06
N TRP A 128 -16.88 4.93 3.71
CA TRP A 128 -15.55 5.35 4.11
C TRP A 128 -14.58 4.18 4.00
N VAL A 129 -13.55 4.33 3.16
CA VAL A 129 -12.52 3.33 2.91
C VAL A 129 -11.24 3.70 3.66
N PHE A 130 -10.69 2.79 4.47
CA PHE A 130 -9.43 2.98 5.20
C PHE A 130 -8.23 2.68 4.30
N SER A 131 -8.08 3.45 3.26
CA SER A 131 -7.05 3.39 2.23
C SER A 131 -6.90 4.78 1.59
N PRO A 132 -5.70 5.12 1.04
CA PRO A 132 -4.48 4.32 0.88
C PRO A 132 -3.58 4.28 2.13
N VAL A 133 -2.73 3.24 2.19
CA VAL A 133 -1.62 3.18 3.15
C VAL A 133 -0.41 3.89 2.54
N LEU A 134 0.01 5.00 3.14
CA LEU A 134 1.09 5.87 2.67
C LEU A 134 2.40 5.69 3.45
N CYS A 135 2.48 4.64 4.26
CA CYS A 135 3.70 4.26 4.96
C CYS A 135 4.76 3.82 3.94
N LEU A 136 6.02 4.21 4.16
CA LEU A 136 7.14 3.76 3.33
C LEU A 136 7.75 2.50 3.94
N ALA A 137 7.85 1.42 3.17
CA ALA A 137 8.42 0.15 3.62
C ALA A 137 9.96 0.20 3.63
N ARG A 138 10.54 0.94 4.57
CA ARG A 138 12.00 1.13 4.65
C ARG A 138 12.72 0.07 5.49
N ASP A 139 12.02 -0.60 6.39
CA ASP A 139 12.48 -1.82 7.04
C ASP A 139 11.55 -2.98 6.68
N THR A 140 11.99 -3.86 5.79
CA THR A 140 11.18 -4.95 5.25
C THR A 140 10.89 -6.08 6.24
N ARG A 141 11.44 -6.02 7.47
CA ARG A 141 11.06 -6.90 8.57
C ARG A 141 9.67 -6.59 9.11
N TRP A 142 9.19 -5.37 8.91
CA TRP A 142 7.84 -4.96 9.31
C TRP A 142 6.77 -5.86 8.68
N GLY A 143 5.74 -6.23 9.47
CA GLY A 143 4.69 -7.16 9.04
C GLY A 143 3.85 -6.62 7.88
N ARG A 144 3.57 -5.31 7.86
CA ARG A 144 2.61 -4.63 6.99
C ARG A 144 3.21 -4.06 5.69
N VAL A 145 4.30 -4.63 5.20
CA VAL A 145 4.97 -4.18 3.98
C VAL A 145 4.06 -4.33 2.74
N ASP A 146 3.27 -5.38 2.66
CA ASP A 146 2.33 -5.65 1.56
C ASP A 146 1.25 -4.57 1.39
N GLU A 147 0.90 -3.87 2.49
CA GLU A 147 -0.08 -2.80 2.47
C GLU A 147 0.45 -1.49 1.85
N THR A 148 1.77 -1.36 1.61
CA THR A 148 2.43 -0.13 1.17
C THR A 148 2.64 -0.08 -0.35
N PHE A 149 2.89 1.11 -0.89
CA PHE A 149 3.38 1.26 -2.28
C PHE A 149 4.91 1.10 -2.40
N GLY A 150 5.58 0.55 -1.38
CA GLY A 150 7.02 0.31 -1.36
C GLY A 150 7.82 1.34 -0.59
N GLU A 151 9.07 1.56 -1.01
CA GLU A 151 10.07 2.30 -0.22
C GLU A 151 10.24 3.77 -0.61
N ASP A 152 9.68 4.19 -1.77
CA ASP A 152 9.95 5.50 -2.35
C ASP A 152 8.86 6.54 -2.06
N THR A 153 9.31 7.74 -1.68
CA THR A 153 8.45 8.88 -1.33
C THR A 153 7.63 9.39 -2.52
N TYR A 154 8.26 9.52 -3.70
CA TYR A 154 7.60 10.08 -4.88
C TYR A 154 6.58 9.09 -5.47
N LEU A 155 6.99 7.85 -5.66
CA LEU A 155 6.11 6.79 -6.17
C LEU A 155 4.89 6.60 -5.27
N THR A 156 5.10 6.50 -3.94
CA THR A 156 4.00 6.39 -2.97
C THR A 156 3.04 7.57 -3.05
N GLY A 157 3.57 8.80 -3.19
CA GLY A 157 2.73 10.00 -3.34
C GLY A 157 1.89 9.96 -4.60
N ARG A 158 2.47 9.58 -5.74
CA ARG A 158 1.78 9.52 -7.04
C ARG A 158 0.68 8.45 -7.07
N LEU A 159 1.03 7.22 -6.64
CA LEU A 159 0.07 6.11 -6.63
C LEU A 159 -1.00 6.29 -5.55
N GLY A 160 -0.63 6.83 -4.38
CA GLY A 160 -1.58 7.18 -3.34
C GLY A 160 -2.58 8.26 -3.80
N ALA A 161 -2.12 9.29 -4.50
CA ALA A 161 -3.00 10.31 -5.07
C ALA A 161 -3.93 9.74 -6.15
N ALA A 162 -3.47 8.77 -6.96
CA ALA A 162 -4.29 8.10 -7.96
C ALA A 162 -5.45 7.33 -7.31
N ILE A 163 -5.15 6.53 -6.27
CA ILE A 163 -6.21 5.77 -5.58
C ILE A 163 -7.22 6.70 -4.87
N VAL A 164 -6.76 7.82 -4.29
CA VAL A 164 -7.65 8.85 -3.69
C VAL A 164 -8.58 9.43 -4.75
N ARG A 165 -8.06 9.79 -5.94
CA ARG A 165 -8.91 10.27 -7.04
C ARG A 165 -9.96 9.22 -7.43
N GLY A 166 -9.57 7.94 -7.50
CA GLY A 166 -10.50 6.85 -7.79
C GLY A 166 -11.62 6.74 -6.75
N TYR A 167 -11.28 6.73 -5.46
CA TYR A 167 -12.27 6.62 -4.38
C TYR A 167 -13.25 7.81 -4.33
N GLU A 168 -12.75 9.02 -4.44
CA GLU A 168 -13.55 10.22 -4.18
C GLU A 168 -14.19 10.84 -5.44
N LYS A 169 -13.89 10.31 -6.64
CA LYS A 169 -14.30 10.86 -7.95
C LYS A 169 -15.78 11.16 -8.06
N ASP A 170 -16.63 10.25 -7.65
CA ASP A 170 -18.09 10.34 -7.81
C ASP A 170 -18.81 10.65 -6.49
N GLY A 171 -18.08 10.94 -5.42
CA GLY A 171 -18.63 11.17 -4.08
C GLY A 171 -19.34 9.94 -3.48
N LEU A 172 -19.01 8.74 -3.95
CA LEU A 172 -19.61 7.49 -3.46
C LEU A 172 -19.06 7.11 -2.09
N VAL A 173 -17.77 7.27 -1.88
CA VAL A 173 -17.07 7.02 -0.62
C VAL A 173 -16.01 8.09 -0.40
N ILE A 174 -15.47 8.13 0.81
CA ILE A 174 -14.27 8.91 1.14
C ILE A 174 -13.08 8.00 1.40
N SER A 175 -11.87 8.50 1.13
CA SER A 175 -10.61 7.89 1.48
C SER A 175 -10.18 8.18 2.91
N CYS A 176 -9.27 7.38 3.44
CA CYS A 176 -8.58 7.60 4.70
C CYS A 176 -7.08 7.38 4.52
N LEU A 177 -6.31 8.45 4.53
CA LEU A 177 -4.86 8.37 4.42
C LEU A 177 -4.28 7.75 5.70
N LYS A 178 -3.59 6.63 5.59
CA LYS A 178 -3.04 5.94 6.77
C LYS A 178 -1.62 5.43 6.55
N HIS A 179 -0.83 5.24 7.56
CA HIS A 179 -1.05 5.71 8.92
C HIS A 179 -0.14 6.92 9.16
N TYR A 180 -0.72 8.05 9.57
CA TYR A 180 0.00 9.30 9.74
C TYR A 180 0.82 9.27 11.03
N ILE A 181 2.17 9.18 11.02
CA ILE A 181 3.14 9.28 9.95
C ILE A 181 4.42 8.51 10.33
N GLY A 182 5.20 8.02 9.35
CA GLY A 182 6.53 7.43 9.60
C GLY A 182 6.52 5.96 10.06
N TYR A 183 5.40 5.25 10.03
CA TYR A 183 5.17 3.94 10.63
C TYR A 183 6.04 2.80 10.01
N GLY A 184 6.32 2.83 8.71
CA GLY A 184 7.07 1.77 8.02
C GLY A 184 8.60 1.84 8.17
N GLU A 185 9.12 2.75 9.00
CA GLU A 185 10.55 2.86 9.34
C GLU A 185 10.77 2.75 10.87
N ALA A 186 9.84 2.10 11.58
CA ALA A 186 9.99 1.85 13.00
C ALA A 186 11.27 1.04 13.28
N THR A 187 11.98 1.42 14.34
CA THR A 187 13.30 0.86 14.69
C THR A 187 13.25 -0.66 14.81
N GLY A 188 13.98 -1.34 13.93
CA GLY A 188 14.06 -2.81 13.88
C GLY A 188 12.87 -3.46 13.20
N GLY A 189 12.09 -2.75 12.39
CA GLY A 189 10.92 -3.26 11.68
C GLY A 189 9.80 -3.74 12.61
N LYS A 190 9.72 -3.15 13.80
CA LYS A 190 8.75 -3.58 14.84
C LYS A 190 7.45 -2.82 14.68
N ASP A 191 6.38 -3.54 14.54
CA ASP A 191 5.04 -2.96 14.44
C ASP A 191 4.67 -2.15 15.69
N SER A 192 4.06 -0.97 15.49
CA SER A 192 3.66 -0.05 16.57
C SER A 192 4.80 0.52 17.42
N TYR A 193 6.06 0.44 16.97
CA TYR A 193 7.23 0.90 17.71
C TYR A 193 7.63 2.33 17.33
N ASP A 194 8.69 2.85 17.98
CA ASP A 194 9.20 4.19 17.75
C ASP A 194 10.01 4.28 16.44
N THR A 195 9.85 5.40 15.73
CA THR A 195 10.66 5.78 14.57
C THR A 195 11.60 6.90 14.96
N GLU A 196 12.91 6.64 14.97
CA GLU A 196 13.94 7.64 15.23
C GLU A 196 14.08 8.58 14.03
N ALA A 197 13.33 9.67 14.02
CA ALA A 197 13.32 10.62 12.93
C ALA A 197 13.16 12.07 13.40
N THR A 198 14.06 12.93 12.95
CA THR A 198 13.89 14.38 13.15
C THR A 198 12.70 14.91 12.35
N ILE A 199 12.12 16.03 12.76
CA ILE A 199 11.04 16.72 12.00
C ILE A 199 11.50 17.06 10.58
N ARG A 200 12.79 17.37 10.34
CA ARG A 200 13.36 17.53 9.01
C ARG A 200 13.19 16.25 8.16
N LYS A 201 13.55 15.08 8.70
CA LYS A 201 13.38 13.80 8.01
C LYS A 201 11.89 13.50 7.76
N VAL A 202 11.02 13.78 8.70
CA VAL A 202 9.57 13.63 8.53
C VAL A 202 9.09 14.46 7.34
N ARG A 203 9.49 15.73 7.24
CA ARG A 203 9.12 16.64 6.15
C ARG A 203 9.69 16.23 4.80
N GLU A 204 10.91 15.71 4.77
CA GLU A 204 11.58 15.29 3.52
C GLU A 204 11.06 13.96 3.00
N THR A 205 10.79 13.00 3.90
CA THR A 205 10.59 11.61 3.53
C THR A 205 9.14 11.15 3.66
N PHE A 206 8.50 11.39 4.82
CA PHE A 206 7.21 10.79 5.12
C PHE A 206 6.01 11.69 4.83
N LEU A 207 6.18 13.00 4.86
CA LEU A 207 5.11 13.97 4.68
C LEU A 207 4.65 14.13 3.20
N PRO A 208 5.54 14.08 2.18
CA PRO A 208 5.15 14.35 0.81
C PRO A 208 4.04 13.46 0.26
N PRO A 209 3.98 12.12 0.51
CA PRO A 209 2.86 11.29 0.08
C PRO A 209 1.52 11.77 0.62
N PHE A 210 1.46 12.18 1.89
CA PHE A 210 0.24 12.73 2.49
C PHE A 210 -0.13 14.07 1.86
N ALA A 211 0.83 14.94 1.61
CA ALA A 211 0.60 16.24 0.96
C ALA A 211 0.02 16.07 -0.45
N GLU A 212 0.53 15.13 -1.26
CA GLU A 212 0.01 14.84 -2.58
C GLU A 212 -1.42 14.28 -2.52
N CYS A 213 -1.71 13.38 -1.60
CA CYS A 213 -3.05 12.82 -1.41
C CYS A 213 -4.06 13.86 -0.88
N ILE A 214 -3.64 14.78 -0.01
CA ILE A 214 -4.48 15.92 0.43
C ILE A 214 -4.81 16.82 -0.76
N LYS A 215 -3.85 17.13 -1.63
CA LYS A 215 -4.08 17.88 -2.88
C LYS A 215 -5.03 17.14 -3.82
N ALA A 216 -4.96 15.81 -3.87
CA ALA A 216 -5.88 14.97 -4.66
C ALA A 216 -7.32 14.97 -4.12
N GLY A 217 -7.55 15.45 -2.88
CA GLY A 217 -8.88 15.66 -2.32
C GLY A 217 -9.26 14.80 -1.12
N ALA A 218 -8.32 14.05 -0.54
CA ALA A 218 -8.57 13.16 0.59
C ALA A 218 -9.37 13.81 1.71
N SER A 219 -10.35 13.09 2.26
CA SER A 219 -11.34 13.59 3.21
C SER A 219 -11.10 13.17 4.66
N SER A 220 -10.27 12.15 4.92
CA SER A 220 -9.90 11.75 6.29
C SER A 220 -8.46 11.24 6.38
N ILE A 221 -7.94 11.24 7.61
CA ILE A 221 -6.59 10.74 7.96
C ILE A 221 -6.69 9.89 9.22
N MET A 222 -5.92 8.80 9.29
CA MET A 222 -5.79 7.96 10.48
C MET A 222 -4.39 8.09 11.08
N THR A 223 -4.30 8.33 12.39
CA THR A 223 -3.01 8.39 13.10
C THR A 223 -2.42 7.00 13.30
N ALA A 224 -1.10 6.87 13.15
CA ALA A 224 -0.42 5.60 13.38
C ALA A 224 -0.32 5.22 14.86
N TYR A 225 -0.08 3.94 15.12
CA TYR A 225 0.14 3.41 16.47
C TYR A 225 1.46 3.84 17.11
N GLY A 226 2.48 4.11 16.30
CA GLY A 226 3.84 4.34 16.74
C GLY A 226 4.07 5.73 17.38
N SER A 227 5.33 6.05 17.50
CA SER A 227 5.84 7.36 17.96
C SER A 227 6.92 7.86 17.01
N ILE A 228 7.18 9.17 17.04
CA ILE A 228 8.33 9.79 16.41
C ILE A 228 9.18 10.39 17.54
N ASP A 229 10.44 9.94 17.61
CA ASP A 229 11.40 10.43 18.61
C ASP A 229 10.79 10.42 20.03
N GLY A 230 10.16 9.30 20.40
CA GLY A 230 9.52 9.08 21.70
C GLY A 230 8.19 9.78 21.91
N THR A 231 7.68 10.59 20.96
CA THR A 231 6.36 11.24 21.08
C THR A 231 5.30 10.44 20.34
N PRO A 232 4.30 9.86 21.03
CA PRO A 232 3.21 9.12 20.40
C PRO A 232 2.46 9.95 19.36
N LEU A 233 2.19 9.37 18.18
CA LEU A 233 1.55 10.09 17.08
C LEU A 233 0.13 10.56 17.44
N THR A 234 -0.63 9.77 18.21
CA THR A 234 -1.95 10.17 18.73
C THR A 234 -1.89 11.39 19.66
N ALA A 235 -0.73 11.68 20.25
CA ALA A 235 -0.49 12.82 21.15
C ALA A 235 0.50 13.86 20.55
N HIS A 236 0.81 13.78 19.26
CA HIS A 236 1.85 14.62 18.64
C HIS A 236 1.28 15.91 18.05
N ARG A 237 1.05 16.92 18.92
CA ARG A 237 0.44 18.19 18.54
C ARG A 237 1.08 18.86 17.32
N THR A 238 2.43 18.94 17.26
CA THR A 238 3.12 19.61 16.14
C THR A 238 2.82 18.97 14.81
N LEU A 239 2.83 17.64 14.71
CA LEU A 239 2.52 16.95 13.46
C LEU A 239 1.05 17.10 13.08
N MET A 240 0.14 17.08 14.08
CA MET A 240 -1.31 17.08 13.85
C MET A 240 -1.89 18.48 13.64
N ARG A 241 -1.45 19.46 14.41
CA ARG A 241 -1.95 20.84 14.33
C ARG A 241 -1.08 21.69 13.41
N ASP A 242 0.18 21.91 13.80
CA ASP A 242 1.01 22.91 13.13
C ASP A 242 1.33 22.48 11.67
N ILE A 243 1.65 21.20 11.44
CA ILE A 243 1.99 20.71 10.10
C ILE A 243 0.74 20.31 9.31
N LEU A 244 -0.10 19.41 9.84
CA LEU A 244 -1.23 18.88 9.06
C LEU A 244 -2.32 19.92 8.81
N ARG A 245 -2.74 20.66 9.86
CA ARG A 245 -3.82 21.64 9.74
C ARG A 245 -3.34 22.96 9.18
N ASP A 246 -2.31 23.57 9.80
CA ASP A 246 -1.92 24.94 9.49
C ASP A 246 -1.06 25.03 8.23
N GLU A 247 -0.07 24.14 8.03
CA GLU A 247 0.80 24.20 6.87
C GLU A 247 0.21 23.49 5.64
N LEU A 248 -0.31 22.26 5.78
CA LEU A 248 -0.89 21.51 4.65
C LEU A 248 -2.34 21.90 4.36
N GLY A 249 -3.02 22.61 5.27
CA GLY A 249 -4.39 23.08 5.10
C GLY A 249 -5.41 21.93 5.02
N PHE A 250 -5.19 20.84 5.76
CA PHE A 250 -6.13 19.72 5.76
C PHE A 250 -7.44 20.08 6.44
N GLU A 251 -8.56 20.01 5.71
CA GLU A 251 -9.90 20.41 6.16
C GLU A 251 -10.85 19.25 6.47
N GLY A 252 -10.40 18.00 6.26
CA GLY A 252 -11.12 16.78 6.64
C GLY A 252 -11.02 16.47 8.12
N PHE A 253 -11.42 15.28 8.55
CA PHE A 253 -11.28 14.85 9.95
C PHE A 253 -10.17 13.82 10.14
N VAL A 254 -9.67 13.74 11.38
CA VAL A 254 -8.63 12.80 11.81
C VAL A 254 -9.23 11.78 12.75
N VAL A 255 -9.04 10.50 12.48
CA VAL A 255 -9.43 9.38 13.35
C VAL A 255 -8.20 8.73 13.99
N THR A 256 -8.30 8.26 15.22
CA THR A 256 -7.26 7.41 15.80
C THR A 256 -7.32 6.02 15.16
N ASP A 257 -6.22 5.28 15.19
CA ASP A 257 -6.23 3.86 14.88
C ASP A 257 -6.94 3.05 15.99
N TRP A 258 -7.11 1.74 15.80
CA TRP A 258 -7.85 0.81 16.65
C TRP A 258 -7.40 0.86 18.11
N MET A 259 -8.30 1.29 18.98
CA MET A 259 -8.05 1.43 20.44
C MET A 259 -6.79 2.23 20.81
N ASN A 260 -6.33 3.12 19.91
CA ASN A 260 -5.00 3.75 20.03
C ASN A 260 -4.89 4.68 21.25
N ILE A 261 -6.01 5.23 21.77
CA ILE A 261 -5.99 6.01 23.03
C ILE A 261 -5.56 5.16 24.23
N TYR A 262 -5.94 3.87 24.28
CA TYR A 262 -5.44 2.96 25.33
C TYR A 262 -3.94 2.70 25.23
N HIS A 263 -3.35 2.81 24.04
CA HIS A 263 -1.92 2.62 23.86
C HIS A 263 -1.10 3.70 24.56
N LEU A 264 -1.62 4.92 24.68
CA LEU A 264 -0.98 6.00 25.46
C LEU A 264 -0.76 5.61 26.94
N ILE A 265 -1.60 4.71 27.48
CA ILE A 265 -1.49 4.20 28.84
C ILE A 265 -0.70 2.88 28.88
N LYS A 266 -1.16 1.90 28.10
CA LYS A 266 -0.72 0.49 28.22
C LYS A 266 0.63 0.21 27.58
N LYS A 267 0.91 0.82 26.43
CA LYS A 267 2.14 0.59 25.65
C LYS A 267 3.14 1.73 25.81
N GLN A 268 2.72 2.96 25.52
CA GLN A 268 3.59 4.14 25.44
C GLN A 268 3.80 4.84 26.79
N ARG A 269 2.88 4.67 27.76
CA ARG A 269 2.98 5.12 29.16
C ARG A 269 3.19 6.64 29.31
N VAL A 270 2.55 7.44 28.44
CA VAL A 270 2.56 8.90 28.49
C VAL A 270 1.34 9.49 29.20
N ALA A 271 0.37 8.65 29.55
CA ALA A 271 -0.80 9.02 30.35
C ALA A 271 -0.99 8.06 31.52
N GLY A 272 -1.41 8.57 32.68
CA GLY A 272 -1.60 7.79 33.89
C GLY A 272 -2.95 7.09 33.99
N ASN A 273 -3.94 7.58 33.27
CA ASN A 273 -5.31 7.08 33.24
C ASN A 273 -5.98 7.42 31.90
N PHE A 274 -7.21 6.91 31.68
CA PHE A 274 -7.91 7.09 30.42
C PHE A 274 -8.35 8.55 30.18
N ASP A 275 -8.74 9.29 31.21
CA ASP A 275 -9.11 10.70 31.08
C ASP A 275 -7.94 11.53 30.53
N ASP A 276 -6.72 11.35 31.07
CA ASP A 276 -5.53 12.04 30.58
C ASP A 276 -5.17 11.63 29.15
N ALA A 277 -5.29 10.34 28.79
CA ALA A 277 -5.05 9.84 27.45
C ALA A 277 -6.04 10.42 26.43
N ALA A 278 -7.32 10.42 26.75
CA ALA A 278 -8.38 10.96 25.89
C ALA A 278 -8.20 12.47 25.66
N ARG A 279 -7.85 13.22 26.73
CA ARG A 279 -7.55 14.65 26.63
C ARG A 279 -6.35 14.92 25.74
N LEU A 280 -5.23 14.22 25.92
CA LEU A 280 -4.04 14.36 25.07
C LEU A 280 -4.37 14.11 23.60
N ALA A 281 -5.16 13.08 23.30
CA ALA A 281 -5.55 12.77 21.93
C ALA A 281 -6.37 13.90 21.29
N VAL A 282 -7.40 14.40 21.97
CA VAL A 282 -8.29 15.45 21.44
C VAL A 282 -7.56 16.80 21.32
N GLU A 283 -6.80 17.21 22.34
CA GLU A 283 -6.01 18.45 22.31
C GLU A 283 -4.92 18.43 21.24
N SER A 284 -4.41 17.24 20.88
CA SER A 284 -3.43 17.09 19.80
C SER A 284 -4.04 17.18 18.41
N GLY A 285 -5.37 17.09 18.25
CA GLY A 285 -6.05 17.27 16.97
C GLY A 285 -6.67 16.02 16.37
N ASN A 286 -6.87 14.94 17.14
CA ASN A 286 -7.72 13.84 16.71
C ASN A 286 -9.20 14.23 16.86
N ASP A 287 -9.96 14.10 15.79
CA ASP A 287 -11.39 14.46 15.75
C ASP A 287 -12.29 13.28 16.15
N MET A 288 -11.83 12.04 15.94
CA MET A 288 -12.61 10.83 16.19
C MET A 288 -11.78 9.75 16.88
N SER A 289 -12.35 9.11 17.90
CA SER A 289 -11.79 7.94 18.59
C SER A 289 -12.35 6.65 18.01
N MET A 290 -11.47 5.70 17.66
CA MET A 290 -11.86 4.36 17.21
C MET A 290 -11.87 3.38 18.40
N ASN A 291 -13.04 2.82 18.71
CA ASN A 291 -13.29 1.70 19.64
C ASN A 291 -12.90 1.88 21.12
N CYS A 292 -12.57 3.08 21.58
CA CYS A 292 -12.35 3.32 23.01
C CYS A 292 -13.68 3.71 23.67
N TYR A 293 -14.47 2.76 24.13
CA TYR A 293 -15.86 2.97 24.54
C TYR A 293 -16.05 3.93 25.73
N GLU A 294 -15.04 4.12 26.59
CA GLU A 294 -15.08 5.10 27.67
C GLU A 294 -14.85 6.54 27.18
N PHE A 295 -14.51 6.73 25.91
CA PHE A 295 -14.15 8.03 25.35
C PHE A 295 -15.23 9.08 25.56
N CYS A 296 -16.50 8.73 25.25
CA CYS A 296 -17.61 9.67 25.34
C CYS A 296 -17.82 10.17 26.78
N ASP A 297 -17.89 9.25 27.73
CA ASP A 297 -18.10 9.60 29.15
C ASP A 297 -16.93 10.42 29.70
N SER A 298 -15.70 10.07 29.33
CA SER A 298 -14.48 10.77 29.73
C SER A 298 -14.44 12.21 29.20
N ILE A 299 -14.68 12.44 27.92
CA ILE A 299 -14.63 13.77 27.30
C ILE A 299 -15.73 14.67 27.87
N VAL A 300 -16.99 14.17 27.96
CA VAL A 300 -18.10 14.95 28.56
C VAL A 300 -17.78 15.40 29.97
N LYS A 301 -17.25 14.47 30.80
CA LYS A 301 -16.82 14.80 32.18
C LYS A 301 -15.78 15.91 32.19
N GLN A 302 -14.72 15.80 31.35
CA GLN A 302 -13.60 16.74 31.37
C GLN A 302 -13.96 18.13 30.84
N VAL A 303 -14.86 18.24 29.86
CA VAL A 303 -15.40 19.53 29.41
C VAL A 303 -16.20 20.18 30.51
N ARG A 304 -17.08 19.43 31.21
CA ARG A 304 -17.86 19.97 32.37
C ARG A 304 -16.99 20.40 33.53
N GLU A 305 -15.86 19.76 33.74
CA GLU A 305 -14.86 20.12 34.74
C GLU A 305 -13.95 21.29 34.31
N GLY A 306 -14.09 21.78 33.05
CA GLY A 306 -13.27 22.85 32.51
C GLY A 306 -11.81 22.43 32.20
N ARG A 307 -11.54 21.14 32.08
CA ARG A 307 -10.22 20.60 31.71
C ARG A 307 -10.00 20.55 30.17
N ILE A 308 -11.06 20.48 29.41
CA ILE A 308 -11.07 20.57 27.95
C ILE A 308 -11.97 21.73 27.54
N ASP A 309 -11.51 22.60 26.65
CA ASP A 309 -12.31 23.68 26.10
C ASP A 309 -13.34 23.09 25.11
N GLU A 310 -14.63 23.45 25.29
CA GLU A 310 -15.69 22.93 24.39
C GLU A 310 -15.50 23.33 22.95
N SER A 311 -14.77 24.42 22.66
CA SER A 311 -14.45 24.82 21.28
C SER A 311 -13.62 23.79 20.51
N ILE A 312 -12.81 22.97 21.21
CA ILE A 312 -12.06 21.86 20.60
C ILE A 312 -13.04 20.76 20.14
N ILE A 313 -14.08 20.51 20.92
CA ILE A 313 -15.13 19.55 20.58
C ILE A 313 -15.93 20.07 19.38
N ASP A 314 -16.30 21.34 19.37
CA ASP A 314 -17.03 21.98 18.28
C ASP A 314 -16.24 21.95 16.97
N GLU A 315 -14.92 22.16 17.01
CA GLU A 315 -14.03 22.02 15.84
C GLU A 315 -14.02 20.59 15.31
N ALA A 316 -13.83 19.61 16.17
CA ALA A 316 -13.80 18.19 15.78
C ALA A 316 -15.14 17.76 15.13
N VAL A 317 -16.25 18.12 15.75
CA VAL A 317 -17.59 17.85 15.21
C VAL A 317 -17.80 18.56 13.87
N ALA A 318 -17.34 19.81 13.73
CA ALA A 318 -17.44 20.55 12.47
C ALA A 318 -16.66 19.83 11.34
N ASN A 319 -15.46 19.31 11.61
CA ASN A 319 -14.65 18.54 10.65
C ASN A 319 -15.40 17.27 10.20
N ILE A 320 -15.98 16.51 11.13
CA ILE A 320 -16.75 15.30 10.85
C ILE A 320 -18.02 15.62 10.05
N LEU A 321 -18.81 16.60 10.50
CA LEU A 321 -20.04 16.99 9.82
C LEU A 321 -19.78 17.51 8.41
N ARG A 322 -18.68 18.22 8.19
CA ARG A 322 -18.27 18.72 6.86
C ARG A 322 -18.14 17.57 5.87
N VAL A 323 -17.52 16.49 6.28
CA VAL A 323 -17.38 15.29 5.45
C VAL A 323 -18.74 14.62 5.22
N LYS A 324 -19.58 14.48 6.26
CA LYS A 324 -20.94 13.94 6.12
C LYS A 324 -21.79 14.75 5.16
N PHE A 325 -21.70 16.09 5.16
CA PHE A 325 -22.36 16.96 4.18
C PHE A 325 -21.79 16.77 2.77
N ALA A 326 -20.47 16.66 2.62
CA ALA A 326 -19.84 16.44 1.33
C ALA A 326 -20.26 15.11 0.68
N LEU A 327 -20.45 14.05 1.50
CA LEU A 327 -20.99 12.77 1.07
C LEU A 327 -22.50 12.81 0.76
N GLY A 328 -23.21 13.92 1.01
CA GLY A 328 -24.66 14.02 0.80
C GLY A 328 -25.48 13.16 1.76
N LEU A 329 -24.98 12.82 2.96
CA LEU A 329 -25.70 11.95 3.90
C LEU A 329 -26.96 12.61 4.46
N PHE A 330 -27.03 13.96 4.50
CA PHE A 330 -28.19 14.70 5.00
C PHE A 330 -29.31 14.90 3.98
N ASP A 331 -29.03 14.71 2.68
CA ASP A 331 -29.95 15.11 1.63
C ASP A 331 -31.03 14.06 1.29
N GLY A 332 -30.95 12.87 1.87
CA GLY A 332 -31.81 11.73 1.56
C GLY A 332 -31.75 11.30 0.07
N LYS A 333 -30.84 11.88 -0.70
CA LYS A 333 -30.65 11.68 -2.14
C LYS A 333 -29.36 10.98 -2.49
N ARG A 334 -28.63 10.48 -1.50
CA ARG A 334 -27.36 9.83 -1.75
C ARG A 334 -27.54 8.67 -2.73
N LYS A 335 -26.73 8.69 -3.79
CA LYS A 335 -26.72 7.61 -4.79
C LYS A 335 -26.18 6.34 -4.12
N ARG A 336 -26.96 5.26 -4.16
CA ARG A 336 -26.54 3.92 -3.80
C ARG A 336 -26.58 3.06 -5.05
N LEU A 337 -25.45 2.45 -5.39
CA LEU A 337 -25.36 1.56 -6.54
C LEU A 337 -26.02 0.21 -6.23
N PRO A 338 -26.54 -0.47 -7.26
CA PRO A 338 -27.11 -1.81 -7.06
C PRO A 338 -25.99 -2.83 -6.76
N ARG A 339 -26.30 -3.83 -5.95
CA ARG A 339 -25.32 -4.89 -5.61
C ARG A 339 -24.78 -5.67 -6.82
N SER A 340 -25.44 -5.57 -7.98
CA SER A 340 -24.97 -6.19 -9.24
C SER A 340 -23.66 -5.59 -9.79
N VAL A 341 -23.17 -4.46 -9.24
CA VAL A 341 -21.85 -3.94 -9.61
C VAL A 341 -20.72 -4.69 -8.89
N ILE A 342 -21.03 -5.40 -7.78
CA ILE A 342 -20.03 -6.18 -7.04
C ILE A 342 -19.54 -7.33 -7.91
N ALA A 343 -18.24 -7.39 -8.14
CA ALA A 343 -17.57 -8.33 -9.02
C ALA A 343 -18.18 -8.37 -10.44
N CYS A 344 -18.59 -7.22 -10.97
CA CYS A 344 -19.09 -7.15 -12.34
C CYS A 344 -17.92 -7.40 -13.35
N PRO A 345 -18.23 -7.76 -14.60
CA PRO A 345 -17.21 -8.07 -15.61
C PRO A 345 -16.18 -6.94 -15.83
N GLU A 346 -16.60 -5.68 -15.70
CA GLU A 346 -15.72 -4.51 -15.84
C GLU A 346 -14.69 -4.47 -14.71
N HIS A 347 -15.11 -4.68 -13.45
CA HIS A 347 -14.20 -4.70 -12.30
C HIS A 347 -13.21 -5.88 -12.38
N ILE A 348 -13.69 -7.05 -12.84
CA ILE A 348 -12.81 -8.22 -13.06
C ILE A 348 -11.77 -7.93 -14.14
N GLU A 349 -12.13 -7.24 -15.24
CA GLU A 349 -11.15 -6.91 -16.29
C GLU A 349 -10.14 -5.86 -15.82
N ILE A 350 -10.56 -4.85 -15.04
CA ILE A 350 -9.63 -3.91 -14.39
C ILE A 350 -8.63 -4.67 -13.50
N ASN A 351 -9.12 -5.65 -12.72
CA ASN A 351 -8.25 -6.51 -11.91
C ASN A 351 -7.26 -7.30 -12.77
N ARG A 352 -7.72 -7.88 -13.88
CA ARG A 352 -6.86 -8.64 -14.80
C ARG A 352 -5.76 -7.79 -15.42
N GLU A 353 -6.12 -6.60 -15.91
CA GLU A 353 -5.15 -5.66 -16.49
C GLU A 353 -4.12 -5.21 -15.45
N LEU A 354 -4.57 -4.82 -14.26
CA LEU A 354 -3.69 -4.40 -13.17
C LEU A 354 -2.77 -5.54 -12.73
N THR A 355 -3.30 -6.75 -12.55
CA THR A 355 -2.50 -7.92 -12.17
C THR A 355 -1.44 -8.24 -13.21
N ARG A 356 -1.77 -8.24 -14.52
CA ARG A 356 -0.79 -8.46 -15.60
C ARG A 356 0.36 -7.45 -15.56
N GLU A 357 0.06 -6.18 -15.29
CA GLU A 357 1.07 -5.14 -15.22
C GLU A 357 1.87 -5.13 -13.91
N SER A 358 1.40 -5.88 -12.90
CA SER A 358 2.01 -5.96 -11.56
C SER A 358 3.01 -7.09 -11.42
N LEU A 359 2.96 -8.13 -12.27
CA LEU A 359 3.90 -9.25 -12.19
C LEU A 359 5.30 -8.82 -12.66
N VAL A 360 6.33 -9.15 -11.88
CA VAL A 360 7.70 -8.73 -12.15
C VAL A 360 8.56 -9.92 -12.55
N LEU A 361 9.12 -9.88 -13.77
CA LEU A 361 10.10 -10.87 -14.21
C LEU A 361 11.48 -10.47 -13.68
N LEU A 362 12.02 -11.22 -12.71
CA LEU A 362 13.31 -10.92 -12.06
C LEU A 362 14.50 -11.61 -12.71
N LYS A 363 14.30 -12.74 -13.35
CA LYS A 363 15.33 -13.48 -14.07
C LYS A 363 14.72 -14.23 -15.26
N ASN A 364 15.44 -14.28 -16.37
CA ASN A 364 15.08 -15.10 -17.52
C ASN A 364 16.32 -15.47 -18.34
N ASN A 365 16.72 -16.73 -18.32
CA ASN A 365 17.83 -17.25 -19.12
C ASN A 365 17.39 -17.62 -20.55
N GLY A 366 16.29 -17.00 -21.03
CA GLY A 366 15.74 -17.26 -22.37
C GLY A 366 14.75 -18.42 -22.42
N ILE A 367 14.33 -18.98 -21.27
CA ILE A 367 13.32 -20.03 -21.22
C ILE A 367 11.90 -19.49 -21.42
N LEU A 368 11.62 -18.28 -20.96
CA LEU A 368 10.34 -17.62 -21.12
C LEU A 368 10.37 -16.61 -22.29
N PRO A 369 9.24 -16.43 -23.02
CA PRO A 369 8.00 -17.20 -22.90
C PRO A 369 8.14 -18.61 -23.46
N LEU A 370 7.33 -19.55 -22.94
CA LEU A 370 7.28 -20.91 -23.48
C LEU A 370 6.68 -20.91 -24.89
N LYS A 371 7.54 -20.99 -25.90
CA LYS A 371 7.12 -20.92 -27.33
C LYS A 371 6.27 -22.11 -27.75
N ASN A 372 6.50 -23.27 -27.14
CA ASN A 372 5.74 -24.51 -27.38
C ASN A 372 5.26 -25.03 -26.03
N ALA A 373 4.01 -25.46 -25.95
CA ALA A 373 3.48 -26.07 -24.73
C ALA A 373 4.25 -27.39 -24.45
N PRO A 374 4.87 -27.53 -23.26
CA PRO A 374 5.48 -28.77 -22.82
C PRO A 374 4.43 -29.88 -22.71
N LYS A 375 4.82 -31.14 -22.95
CA LYS A 375 3.88 -32.26 -22.81
C LYS A 375 3.50 -32.51 -21.38
N LYS A 376 4.49 -32.38 -20.45
CA LYS A 376 4.29 -32.60 -19.02
C LYS A 376 4.92 -31.49 -18.20
N ILE A 377 4.13 -30.85 -17.36
CA ILE A 377 4.53 -29.74 -16.50
C ILE A 377 4.35 -30.18 -15.04
N ALA A 378 5.40 -30.09 -14.23
CA ALA A 378 5.27 -30.28 -12.79
C ALA A 378 5.08 -28.92 -12.11
N VAL A 379 3.96 -28.73 -11.41
CA VAL A 379 3.71 -27.55 -10.58
C VAL A 379 3.95 -27.95 -9.14
N ILE A 380 5.01 -27.41 -8.55
CA ILE A 380 5.56 -27.87 -7.27
C ILE A 380 5.66 -26.68 -6.31
N GLY A 381 5.35 -26.89 -5.06
CA GLY A 381 5.59 -25.93 -3.98
C GLY A 381 4.37 -25.66 -3.10
N PRO A 382 4.61 -25.16 -1.87
CA PRO A 382 3.55 -24.93 -0.89
C PRO A 382 2.52 -23.87 -1.34
N ASN A 383 2.95 -22.88 -2.12
CA ASN A 383 2.09 -21.79 -2.58
C ASN A 383 1.42 -22.05 -3.95
N ALA A 384 1.66 -23.24 -4.56
CA ALA A 384 1.13 -23.55 -5.89
C ALA A 384 -0.40 -23.57 -5.94
N ASP A 385 -1.05 -24.02 -4.85
CA ASP A 385 -2.51 -24.10 -4.72
C ASP A 385 -3.02 -23.45 -3.43
N ASP A 386 -2.42 -22.32 -3.06
CA ASP A 386 -2.80 -21.53 -1.87
C ASP A 386 -3.30 -20.13 -2.28
N ILE A 387 -4.62 -19.99 -2.38
CA ILE A 387 -5.25 -18.71 -2.73
C ILE A 387 -5.19 -17.72 -1.56
N LYS A 388 -5.10 -18.19 -0.30
CA LYS A 388 -5.04 -17.30 0.85
C LYS A 388 -3.71 -16.54 0.89
N ALA A 389 -2.61 -17.24 0.61
CA ALA A 389 -1.31 -16.60 0.45
C ALA A 389 -1.31 -15.56 -0.69
N GLN A 390 -2.01 -15.88 -1.79
CA GLN A 390 -2.10 -15.02 -2.96
C GLN A 390 -2.96 -13.78 -2.71
N PHE A 391 -3.98 -13.85 -1.83
CA PHE A 391 -4.81 -12.71 -1.45
C PHE A 391 -4.05 -11.72 -0.53
N GLY A 392 -3.18 -12.20 0.36
CA GLY A 392 -2.53 -11.36 1.37
C GLY A 392 -3.43 -11.03 2.55
N ASP A 393 -3.10 -9.96 3.28
CA ASP A 393 -3.84 -9.51 4.47
C ASP A 393 -5.04 -8.60 4.11
N TRP A 394 -5.84 -8.20 5.11
CA TRP A 394 -7.02 -7.33 5.00
C TRP A 394 -8.11 -7.84 4.07
N VAL A 395 -8.36 -9.14 4.14
CA VAL A 395 -9.48 -9.82 3.48
C VAL A 395 -10.43 -10.43 4.51
N TYR A 396 -11.63 -10.84 4.09
CA TYR A 396 -12.70 -11.31 4.99
C TYR A 396 -12.30 -12.45 5.96
N PHE A 397 -11.25 -13.20 5.67
CA PHE A 397 -10.77 -14.29 6.53
C PHE A 397 -9.53 -13.93 7.38
N SER A 398 -8.81 -12.84 7.12
CA SER A 398 -7.53 -12.57 7.78
C SER A 398 -7.67 -12.02 9.20
N HIS A 399 -8.74 -11.26 9.48
CA HIS A 399 -8.99 -10.63 10.79
C HIS A 399 -10.28 -11.11 11.49
N ARG A 400 -10.87 -12.20 11.02
CA ARG A 400 -12.07 -12.81 11.59
C ARG A 400 -11.87 -14.31 11.75
N PRO A 401 -11.54 -14.82 12.97
CA PRO A 401 -11.24 -16.24 13.21
C PRO A 401 -12.33 -17.19 12.70
N GLU A 402 -13.61 -16.77 12.80
CA GLU A 402 -14.76 -17.56 12.36
C GLU A 402 -14.83 -17.71 10.83
N SER A 403 -14.21 -16.82 10.09
CA SER A 403 -14.30 -16.80 8.62
C SER A 403 -13.32 -17.75 7.91
N GLU A 404 -12.39 -18.37 8.64
CA GLU A 404 -11.47 -19.37 8.07
C GLU A 404 -12.20 -20.56 7.44
N HIS A 405 -13.42 -20.83 7.89
CA HIS A 405 -14.24 -21.93 7.42
C HIS A 405 -15.22 -21.54 6.30
N TYR A 406 -15.34 -20.25 5.97
CA TYR A 406 -16.24 -19.84 4.89
C TYR A 406 -15.65 -20.20 3.52
N PRO A 407 -16.46 -20.81 2.63
CA PRO A 407 -16.00 -21.07 1.26
C PRO A 407 -15.76 -19.75 0.54
N ILE A 408 -14.67 -19.70 -0.23
CA ILE A 408 -14.35 -18.58 -1.10
C ILE A 408 -15.39 -18.55 -2.23
N LYS A 409 -16.06 -17.41 -2.42
CA LYS A 409 -17.09 -17.22 -3.45
C LYS A 409 -16.54 -16.65 -4.74
N ASN A 410 -15.36 -16.07 -4.70
CA ASN A 410 -14.69 -15.49 -5.86
C ASN A 410 -14.32 -16.59 -6.86
N ASP A 411 -14.40 -16.29 -8.15
CA ASP A 411 -13.80 -17.11 -9.20
C ASP A 411 -12.31 -16.77 -9.28
N CYS A 412 -11.53 -17.35 -8.38
CA CYS A 412 -10.12 -17.04 -8.19
C CYS A 412 -9.21 -18.15 -8.76
N TYR A 413 -7.99 -17.76 -9.14
CA TYR A 413 -7.02 -18.63 -9.79
C TYR A 413 -5.73 -18.73 -8.98
N THR A 414 -5.49 -19.90 -8.37
CA THR A 414 -4.15 -20.27 -7.88
C THR A 414 -3.21 -20.49 -9.07
N VAL A 415 -1.90 -20.52 -8.83
CA VAL A 415 -0.93 -20.81 -9.91
C VAL A 415 -1.22 -22.16 -10.55
N LEU A 416 -1.53 -23.19 -9.74
CA LEU A 416 -1.92 -24.52 -10.24
C LEU A 416 -3.16 -24.45 -11.14
N ARG A 417 -4.21 -23.74 -10.73
CA ARG A 417 -5.42 -23.57 -11.53
C ARG A 417 -5.14 -22.81 -12.82
N GLY A 418 -4.36 -21.72 -12.75
CA GLY A 418 -3.96 -20.94 -13.92
C GLY A 418 -3.17 -21.77 -14.94
N MET A 419 -2.21 -22.58 -14.48
CA MET A 419 -1.45 -23.47 -15.35
C MET A 419 -2.35 -24.50 -16.06
N LYS A 420 -3.32 -25.10 -15.38
CA LYS A 420 -4.31 -26.00 -15.99
C LYS A 420 -5.18 -25.32 -17.04
N GLU A 421 -5.57 -24.06 -16.79
CA GLU A 421 -6.39 -23.27 -17.71
C GLU A 421 -5.63 -22.89 -19.00
N ILE A 422 -4.38 -22.46 -18.85
CA ILE A 422 -3.59 -21.91 -19.96
C ILE A 422 -2.90 -22.99 -20.79
N PHE A 423 -2.63 -24.16 -20.20
CA PHE A 423 -1.97 -25.31 -20.86
C PHE A 423 -2.87 -26.53 -20.87
N PRO A 424 -4.06 -26.49 -21.52
CA PRO A 424 -5.05 -27.57 -21.47
C PRO A 424 -4.58 -28.88 -22.13
N ASP A 425 -3.62 -28.79 -23.05
CA ASP A 425 -3.07 -29.95 -23.76
C ASP A 425 -1.86 -30.57 -23.05
N SER A 426 -1.39 -29.98 -21.96
CA SER A 426 -0.27 -30.47 -21.15
C SER A 426 -0.77 -31.34 -19.99
N GLU A 427 -0.02 -32.41 -19.69
CA GLU A 427 -0.21 -33.14 -18.43
C GLU A 427 0.34 -32.28 -17.27
N ILE A 428 -0.54 -31.77 -16.41
CA ILE A 428 -0.15 -31.01 -15.21
C ILE A 428 -0.11 -31.92 -14.00
N VAL A 429 1.09 -32.12 -13.46
CA VAL A 429 1.30 -32.89 -12.22
C VAL A 429 1.56 -31.93 -11.07
N TYR A 430 0.80 -32.05 -10.00
CA TYR A 430 0.96 -31.23 -8.79
C TYR A 430 1.64 -32.02 -7.69
N ALA A 431 2.57 -31.39 -6.97
CA ALA A 431 3.12 -31.88 -5.70
C ALA A 431 3.39 -30.69 -4.76
N LYS A 432 2.90 -30.78 -3.53
CA LYS A 432 3.11 -29.71 -2.52
C LYS A 432 4.59 -29.53 -2.17
N GLY A 433 5.34 -30.62 -2.08
CA GLY A 433 6.79 -30.64 -1.81
C GLY A 433 7.16 -30.37 -0.37
N CYS A 434 6.63 -29.33 0.26
CA CYS A 434 6.78 -29.05 1.70
C CYS A 434 5.68 -28.08 2.15
N SER A 435 5.58 -27.87 3.45
CA SER A 435 4.77 -26.79 4.02
C SER A 435 5.60 -25.50 4.12
N VAL A 436 4.92 -24.32 4.18
CA VAL A 436 5.61 -23.04 4.29
C VAL A 436 6.48 -22.95 5.55
N ARG A 437 6.01 -23.47 6.67
CA ARG A 437 6.74 -23.41 7.96
C ARG A 437 7.53 -24.65 8.30
N GLY A 438 7.36 -25.73 7.55
CA GLY A 438 7.93 -27.03 7.84
C GLY A 438 7.04 -27.87 8.75
N ASP A 439 6.83 -29.13 8.40
CA ASP A 439 6.13 -30.11 9.23
C ASP A 439 6.70 -31.54 9.04
N GLU A 440 6.14 -32.49 9.78
CA GLU A 440 6.63 -33.91 9.77
C GLU A 440 6.37 -34.59 8.41
N SER A 441 5.43 -34.15 7.61
CA SER A 441 5.12 -34.72 6.30
C SER A 441 6.08 -34.29 5.19
N ASP A 442 6.89 -33.26 5.38
CA ASP A 442 7.70 -32.62 4.33
C ASP A 442 8.66 -33.59 3.63
N GLU A 443 9.25 -34.60 4.33
CA GLU A 443 10.16 -35.52 3.66
C GLU A 443 9.45 -36.43 2.65
N ALA A 444 8.23 -36.88 2.98
CA ALA A 444 7.41 -37.67 2.06
C ALA A 444 6.93 -36.84 0.89
N GLU A 445 6.48 -35.60 1.15
CA GLU A 445 6.05 -34.65 0.13
C GLU A 445 7.19 -34.26 -0.81
N MET A 446 8.41 -34.05 -0.31
CA MET A 446 9.59 -33.79 -1.16
C MET A 446 9.91 -34.96 -2.06
N THR A 447 9.78 -36.22 -1.55
CA THR A 447 10.01 -37.40 -2.37
C THR A 447 9.06 -37.47 -3.56
N LEU A 448 7.78 -37.14 -3.33
CA LEU A 448 6.78 -37.07 -4.40
C LEU A 448 7.08 -35.92 -5.39
N ALA A 449 7.51 -34.77 -4.86
CA ALA A 449 7.86 -33.61 -5.70
C ALA A 449 9.08 -33.88 -6.58
N VAL A 450 10.12 -34.51 -6.07
CA VAL A 450 11.30 -34.91 -6.86
C VAL A 450 10.90 -35.87 -7.98
N LYS A 451 10.08 -36.88 -7.70
CA LYS A 451 9.58 -37.81 -8.71
C LYS A 451 8.78 -37.08 -9.80
N ALA A 452 7.89 -36.15 -9.41
CA ALA A 452 7.12 -35.35 -10.36
C ALA A 452 8.05 -34.49 -11.24
N ALA A 453 9.11 -33.93 -10.67
CA ALA A 453 10.10 -33.15 -11.41
C ALA A 453 10.88 -34.02 -12.41
N GLU A 454 11.35 -35.21 -12.02
CA GLU A 454 12.09 -36.13 -12.89
C GLU A 454 11.29 -36.54 -14.13
N GLU A 455 9.98 -36.71 -13.97
CA GLU A 455 9.06 -37.13 -15.04
C GLU A 455 8.60 -35.98 -15.94
N ALA A 456 8.77 -34.72 -15.53
CA ALA A 456 8.31 -33.54 -16.26
C ALA A 456 9.29 -33.06 -17.32
N ASP A 457 8.81 -32.25 -18.27
CA ASP A 457 9.64 -31.51 -19.23
C ASP A 457 10.16 -30.21 -18.60
N ILE A 458 9.37 -29.60 -17.71
CA ILE A 458 9.65 -28.35 -17.01
C ILE A 458 9.00 -28.34 -15.62
N VAL A 459 9.61 -27.64 -14.70
CA VAL A 459 9.06 -27.41 -13.34
C VAL A 459 8.66 -25.95 -13.17
N ILE A 460 7.45 -25.73 -12.67
CA ILE A 460 6.98 -24.45 -12.11
C ILE A 460 7.05 -24.60 -10.61
N LEU A 461 8.05 -23.97 -10.00
CA LEU A 461 8.32 -24.05 -8.55
C LEU A 461 7.74 -22.83 -7.87
N VAL A 462 6.72 -23.02 -7.02
CA VAL A 462 5.97 -21.92 -6.38
C VAL A 462 6.28 -21.86 -4.89
N LEU A 463 7.00 -20.84 -4.49
CA LEU A 463 7.51 -20.65 -3.12
C LEU A 463 7.09 -19.30 -2.55
N GLY A 464 7.17 -19.15 -1.23
CA GLY A 464 6.89 -17.86 -0.61
C GLY A 464 6.48 -17.92 0.85
N ASP A 465 5.65 -16.96 1.22
CA ASP A 465 5.04 -16.83 2.54
C ASP A 465 3.57 -17.27 2.53
N ASP A 466 2.98 -17.35 3.73
CA ASP A 466 1.54 -17.46 3.92
C ASP A 466 1.02 -16.28 4.78
N ILE A 467 -0.30 -16.20 4.95
CA ILE A 467 -0.94 -15.13 5.72
C ILE A 467 -0.55 -15.12 7.21
N THR A 468 0.15 -16.12 7.72
CA THR A 468 0.64 -16.16 9.12
C THR A 468 2.00 -15.50 9.27
N LEU A 469 2.69 -15.21 8.17
CA LEU A 469 4.03 -14.60 8.12
C LEU A 469 4.01 -13.16 7.58
N ASN A 470 2.85 -12.67 7.16
CA ASN A 470 2.67 -11.37 6.55
C ASN A 470 1.40 -10.69 7.08
N GLY A 471 1.43 -9.35 7.24
CA GLY A 471 0.34 -8.53 7.73
C GLY A 471 0.60 -7.91 9.11
N GLU A 472 -0.45 -7.33 9.70
CA GLU A 472 -0.37 -6.64 10.99
C GLU A 472 0.04 -7.58 12.13
N CYS A 473 0.94 -7.11 13.01
CA CYS A 473 1.53 -7.87 14.13
C CYS A 473 2.35 -9.10 13.70
N LYS A 474 2.79 -9.19 12.43
CA LYS A 474 3.53 -10.34 11.88
C LYS A 474 4.94 -9.94 11.41
N ASP A 475 5.65 -9.18 12.25
CA ASP A 475 7.04 -8.79 11.99
C ASP A 475 7.97 -9.99 11.95
N ARG A 476 8.97 -9.95 11.07
CA ARG A 476 9.94 -11.03 10.89
C ARG A 476 11.35 -10.57 11.25
N ALA A 477 12.04 -11.35 12.07
CA ALA A 477 13.45 -11.10 12.39
C ALA A 477 14.37 -11.47 11.22
N THR A 478 13.97 -12.45 10.40
CA THR A 478 14.69 -12.91 9.21
C THR A 478 13.77 -12.88 7.99
N LEU A 479 14.35 -12.68 6.82
CA LEU A 479 13.63 -12.58 5.55
C LEU A 479 13.88 -13.78 4.63
N GLU A 480 14.53 -14.82 5.10
CA GLU A 480 14.74 -16.06 4.37
C GLU A 480 13.41 -16.80 4.17
N LEU A 481 13.31 -17.61 3.13
CA LEU A 481 12.22 -18.56 2.94
C LEU A 481 12.16 -19.51 4.17
N THR A 482 10.98 -19.63 4.75
CA THR A 482 10.78 -20.43 5.96
C THR A 482 10.69 -21.93 5.67
N GLY A 483 10.77 -22.75 6.72
CA GLY A 483 10.64 -24.20 6.62
C GLY A 483 11.75 -24.81 5.78
N ARG A 484 11.38 -25.75 4.90
CA ARG A 484 12.31 -26.49 4.05
C ARG A 484 12.28 -26.09 2.58
N GLN A 485 11.77 -24.89 2.25
CA GLN A 485 11.59 -24.43 0.86
C GLN A 485 12.91 -24.36 0.10
N ASN A 486 14.00 -23.87 0.71
CA ASN A 486 15.33 -23.85 0.09
C ASN A 486 15.88 -25.26 -0.16
N GLU A 487 15.59 -26.22 0.72
CA GLU A 487 15.96 -27.62 0.52
C GLU A 487 15.16 -28.23 -0.65
N LEU A 488 13.85 -27.98 -0.72
CA LEU A 488 13.01 -28.38 -1.83
C LEU A 488 13.58 -27.87 -3.16
N ALA A 489 13.91 -26.57 -3.27
CA ALA A 489 14.48 -25.98 -4.48
C ALA A 489 15.78 -26.70 -4.90
N ARG A 490 16.68 -27.00 -3.97
CA ARG A 490 17.92 -27.74 -4.25
C ARG A 490 17.66 -29.19 -4.72
N LYS A 491 16.72 -29.89 -4.11
CA LYS A 491 16.33 -31.27 -4.50
C LYS A 491 15.70 -31.26 -5.92
N ILE A 492 14.84 -30.28 -6.20
CA ILE A 492 14.21 -30.14 -7.53
C ILE A 492 15.26 -29.79 -8.60
N LYS A 493 16.24 -28.94 -8.31
CA LYS A 493 17.34 -28.66 -9.25
C LYS A 493 18.15 -29.91 -9.61
N ALA A 494 18.33 -30.80 -8.65
CA ALA A 494 19.04 -32.08 -8.86
C ALA A 494 18.32 -33.02 -9.86
N ALA A 495 17.02 -32.86 -10.11
CA ALA A 495 16.28 -33.58 -11.14
C ALA A 495 16.70 -33.17 -12.58
N GLY A 496 17.49 -32.08 -12.74
CA GLY A 496 18.10 -31.68 -14.01
C GLY A 496 17.13 -31.10 -15.03
N LYS A 497 15.95 -30.66 -14.61
CA LYS A 497 14.94 -30.05 -15.48
C LYS A 497 15.01 -28.53 -15.42
N PRO A 498 14.56 -27.80 -16.47
CA PRO A 498 14.39 -26.37 -16.41
C PRO A 498 13.39 -25.96 -15.32
N ILE A 499 13.69 -24.89 -14.58
CA ILE A 499 12.88 -24.42 -13.44
C ILE A 499 12.46 -22.97 -13.68
N VAL A 500 11.15 -22.72 -13.69
CA VAL A 500 10.55 -21.41 -13.56
C VAL A 500 10.06 -21.27 -12.13
N THR A 501 10.67 -20.39 -11.36
CA THR A 501 10.22 -20.14 -9.99
C THR A 501 9.27 -18.95 -9.95
N VAL A 502 8.18 -19.12 -9.19
CA VAL A 502 7.16 -18.09 -8.89
C VAL A 502 7.21 -17.84 -7.40
N LEU A 503 7.45 -16.58 -7.03
CA LEU A 503 7.41 -16.15 -5.63
C LEU A 503 6.04 -15.55 -5.31
N VAL A 504 5.42 -16.00 -4.22
CA VAL A 504 4.16 -15.50 -3.67
C VAL A 504 4.44 -15.05 -2.25
N CYS A 505 4.66 -13.76 -2.05
CA CYS A 505 5.05 -13.23 -0.74
C CYS A 505 4.55 -11.81 -0.52
N GLY A 506 4.41 -11.40 0.74
CA GLY A 506 3.92 -10.05 1.08
C GLY A 506 5.04 -9.02 1.25
N LYS A 507 6.28 -9.41 1.04
CA LYS A 507 7.46 -8.54 1.20
C LYS A 507 8.68 -9.11 0.49
N PRO A 508 9.73 -8.29 0.21
CA PRO A 508 10.99 -8.79 -0.31
C PRO A 508 11.62 -9.82 0.62
N LEU A 509 11.94 -10.99 0.09
CA LEU A 509 12.63 -12.07 0.81
C LEU A 509 14.07 -12.23 0.32
N CYS A 510 14.94 -12.80 1.16
CA CYS A 510 16.31 -13.18 0.83
C CYS A 510 16.31 -14.48 0.01
N VAL A 511 16.10 -14.36 -1.30
CA VAL A 511 15.91 -15.51 -2.22
C VAL A 511 17.11 -15.76 -3.14
N GLY A 512 18.32 -15.33 -2.76
CA GLY A 512 19.53 -15.47 -3.58
C GLY A 512 19.77 -16.90 -4.06
N ASP A 513 19.74 -17.90 -3.16
CA ASP A 513 19.90 -19.33 -3.49
C ASP A 513 18.88 -19.81 -4.54
N VAL A 514 17.61 -19.42 -4.36
CA VAL A 514 16.53 -19.80 -5.28
C VAL A 514 16.70 -19.11 -6.64
N ALA A 515 17.11 -17.84 -6.64
CA ALA A 515 17.38 -17.11 -7.86
C ALA A 515 18.52 -17.76 -8.68
N GLU A 516 19.57 -18.25 -8.04
CA GLU A 516 20.66 -18.97 -8.71
C GLU A 516 20.18 -20.28 -9.34
N LEU A 517 19.37 -21.05 -8.60
CA LEU A 517 18.86 -22.36 -9.03
C LEU A 517 17.84 -22.27 -10.19
N SER A 518 17.17 -21.14 -10.36
CA SER A 518 16.07 -20.93 -11.31
C SER A 518 16.58 -20.52 -12.68
N ASP A 519 15.93 -21.01 -13.75
CA ASP A 519 16.16 -20.54 -15.12
C ASP A 519 15.33 -19.29 -15.44
N ALA A 520 14.17 -19.12 -14.81
CA ALA A 520 13.43 -17.88 -14.74
C ALA A 520 12.85 -17.69 -13.32
N LEU A 521 12.71 -16.43 -12.89
CA LEU A 521 12.17 -16.05 -11.60
C LEU A 521 11.12 -14.94 -11.78
N ILE A 522 9.94 -15.16 -11.23
CA ILE A 522 8.81 -14.24 -11.28
C ILE A 522 8.41 -13.89 -9.86
N GLU A 523 8.31 -12.59 -9.54
CA GLU A 523 7.73 -12.10 -8.30
C GLU A 523 6.28 -11.69 -8.56
N THR A 524 5.34 -12.24 -7.79
CA THR A 524 3.92 -11.90 -7.90
C THR A 524 3.41 -11.07 -6.75
N PHE A 525 4.15 -11.00 -5.65
CA PHE A 525 3.67 -10.54 -4.36
C PHE A 525 2.33 -11.22 -4.02
N ASN A 526 1.43 -10.50 -3.34
CA ASN A 526 0.06 -10.96 -3.14
C ASN A 526 -0.80 -10.41 -4.29
N SER A 527 -1.10 -11.24 -5.27
CA SER A 527 -1.63 -10.85 -6.58
C SER A 527 -3.16 -10.96 -6.75
N GLY A 528 -3.90 -11.19 -5.65
CA GLY A 528 -5.37 -11.19 -5.64
C GLY A 528 -6.02 -12.34 -6.39
N ASP A 529 -7.29 -12.15 -6.83
CA ASP A 529 -8.13 -13.19 -7.44
C ASP A 529 -7.50 -13.85 -8.67
N LEU A 530 -6.83 -13.06 -9.52
CA LEU A 530 -6.40 -13.48 -10.86
C LEU A 530 -4.90 -13.73 -10.97
N GLY A 531 -4.15 -13.67 -9.86
CA GLY A 531 -2.71 -13.80 -9.85
C GLY A 531 -2.19 -15.05 -10.55
N GLY A 532 -2.73 -16.22 -10.23
CA GLY A 532 -2.30 -17.48 -10.85
C GLY A 532 -2.63 -17.56 -12.35
N LEU A 533 -3.76 -17.01 -12.78
CA LEU A 533 -4.11 -16.94 -14.22
C LEU A 533 -3.12 -16.06 -14.97
N CYS A 534 -2.88 -14.84 -14.47
CA CYS A 534 -1.96 -13.88 -15.10
C CYS A 534 -0.51 -14.41 -15.09
N THR A 535 -0.10 -15.13 -14.04
CA THR A 535 1.21 -15.81 -14.00
C THR A 535 1.34 -16.86 -15.09
N ALA A 536 0.34 -17.70 -15.27
CA ALA A 536 0.33 -18.70 -16.34
C ALA A 536 0.31 -18.06 -17.73
N GLU A 537 -0.44 -16.97 -17.92
CA GLU A 537 -0.45 -16.17 -19.16
C GLU A 537 0.92 -15.56 -19.47
N LEU A 538 1.63 -15.04 -18.43
CA LEU A 538 3.00 -14.56 -18.57
C LEU A 538 3.91 -15.68 -19.04
N ILE A 539 3.92 -16.84 -18.36
CA ILE A 539 4.74 -18.00 -18.71
C ILE A 539 4.48 -18.45 -20.15
N ALA A 540 3.23 -18.42 -20.59
CA ALA A 540 2.83 -18.77 -21.96
C ALA A 540 3.12 -17.67 -23.01
N GLY A 541 3.55 -16.48 -22.59
CA GLY A 541 3.80 -15.35 -23.49
C GLY A 541 2.55 -14.72 -24.08
N LYS A 542 1.39 -14.83 -23.41
CA LYS A 542 0.14 -14.19 -23.85
C LYS A 542 0.19 -12.66 -23.70
N TYR A 543 1.10 -12.16 -22.90
CA TYR A 543 1.46 -10.75 -22.79
C TYR A 543 2.95 -10.63 -22.43
N ASN A 544 3.52 -9.45 -22.62
CA ASN A 544 4.90 -9.15 -22.26
C ASN A 544 4.93 -8.52 -20.84
N PRO A 545 5.71 -9.04 -19.87
CA PRO A 545 5.81 -8.46 -18.55
C PRO A 545 6.35 -7.02 -18.61
N SER A 546 5.80 -6.16 -17.75
CA SER A 546 6.17 -4.74 -17.66
C SER A 546 6.23 -4.23 -16.23
N GLY A 547 6.02 -5.10 -15.25
CA GLY A 547 6.13 -4.76 -13.84
C GLY A 547 7.56 -4.46 -13.43
N LYS A 548 7.75 -3.49 -12.51
CA LYS A 548 9.04 -3.17 -11.91
C LYS A 548 8.91 -3.06 -10.40
N LEU A 549 9.95 -3.46 -9.68
CA LEU A 549 9.96 -3.48 -8.22
C LEU A 549 9.79 -2.07 -7.62
N PRO A 550 8.82 -1.85 -6.74
CA PRO A 550 8.68 -0.60 -5.98
C PRO A 550 9.50 -0.62 -4.68
N ILE A 551 10.30 -1.67 -4.49
CA ILE A 551 11.04 -1.94 -3.26
C ILE A 551 12.26 -2.81 -3.56
N SER A 552 13.38 -2.53 -2.89
CA SER A 552 14.63 -3.28 -3.03
C SER A 552 14.59 -4.64 -2.33
N PHE A 553 15.21 -5.65 -2.92
CA PHE A 553 15.35 -6.99 -2.34
C PHE A 553 16.72 -7.12 -1.68
N PRO A 554 16.80 -7.41 -0.37
CA PRO A 554 18.07 -7.64 0.32
C PRO A 554 18.68 -9.00 -0.07
N ARG A 555 20.01 -9.10 -0.01
CA ARG A 555 20.70 -10.39 -0.11
C ARG A 555 20.62 -11.18 1.20
N THR A 556 20.58 -10.46 2.32
CA THR A 556 20.48 -11.03 3.67
C THR A 556 19.78 -10.04 4.60
N SER A 557 19.09 -10.55 5.60
CA SER A 557 18.41 -9.75 6.63
C SER A 557 19.36 -8.79 7.37
N GLY A 558 20.65 -9.11 7.47
CA GLY A 558 21.68 -8.25 8.08
C GLY A 558 22.03 -7.00 7.27
N GLN A 559 21.62 -6.92 5.98
CA GLN A 559 21.89 -5.78 5.11
C GLN A 559 20.94 -4.59 5.35
N LEU A 560 19.83 -4.80 6.05
CA LEU A 560 18.81 -3.77 6.28
C LEU A 560 19.33 -2.59 7.12
N PRO A 561 18.94 -1.34 6.77
CA PRO A 561 18.04 -0.95 5.68
C PRO A 561 18.75 -0.97 4.32
N CYS A 562 18.05 -1.43 3.27
CA CYS A 562 18.61 -1.60 1.92
C CYS A 562 17.88 -0.79 0.83
N TYR A 563 17.01 0.14 1.16
CA TYR A 563 16.32 0.99 0.18
C TYR A 563 17.31 1.81 -0.67
N TYR A 564 16.94 2.11 -1.92
CA TYR A 564 17.85 2.72 -2.90
C TYR A 564 18.31 4.13 -2.55
N ALA A 565 17.48 4.92 -1.88
CA ALA A 565 17.73 6.34 -1.58
C ALA A 565 18.66 6.51 -0.35
N GLN A 566 19.82 5.82 -0.36
CA GLN A 566 20.81 5.88 0.70
C GLN A 566 21.62 7.18 0.63
N TYR A 567 22.14 7.61 1.80
CA TYR A 567 23.10 8.70 1.87
C TYR A 567 24.50 8.24 1.41
N PRO A 568 25.32 9.15 0.81
CA PRO A 568 26.73 8.88 0.56
C PRO A 568 27.52 8.82 1.87
N GLY A 569 28.76 8.33 1.83
CA GLY A 569 29.71 8.43 2.93
C GLY A 569 30.07 7.12 3.62
N TRP A 570 29.43 6.01 3.24
CA TRP A 570 29.86 4.70 3.71
C TRP A 570 31.17 4.27 3.03
N HIS A 571 32.21 3.89 3.82
CA HIS A 571 33.46 3.38 3.28
C HIS A 571 33.19 2.11 2.46
N TYR A 572 33.67 2.07 1.23
CA TYR A 572 33.58 0.95 0.30
C TYR A 572 32.16 0.54 -0.13
N PHE A 573 31.10 1.13 0.39
CA PHE A 573 29.69 0.87 0.04
C PHE A 573 29.26 -0.61 0.14
N ARG A 574 29.94 -1.42 0.94
CA ARG A 574 29.65 -2.85 1.10
C ARG A 574 29.96 -3.37 2.50
N TYR A 575 29.32 -4.44 2.88
CA TYR A 575 29.73 -5.33 3.96
C TYR A 575 30.90 -6.20 3.51
N CYS A 576 31.74 -6.69 4.44
CA CYS A 576 32.92 -7.49 4.10
C CYS A 576 32.58 -8.95 3.71
N ASP A 577 31.41 -9.41 4.08
CA ASP A 577 30.91 -10.79 4.00
C ASP A 577 29.70 -10.99 3.08
N VAL A 578 29.24 -9.93 2.41
CA VAL A 578 28.12 -9.93 1.46
C VAL A 578 28.52 -9.21 0.19
N GLU A 579 28.07 -9.68 -0.97
CA GLU A 579 28.27 -8.99 -2.23
C GLU A 579 27.70 -7.57 -2.20
N GLU A 580 28.33 -6.66 -2.96
CA GLU A 580 27.90 -5.28 -3.09
C GLU A 580 26.50 -5.18 -3.71
N GLY A 581 25.70 -4.23 -3.24
CA GLY A 581 24.36 -3.93 -3.74
C GLY A 581 23.27 -4.88 -3.24
N ASN A 582 22.07 -4.63 -3.66
CA ASN A 582 20.90 -5.45 -3.36
C ASN A 582 20.88 -6.71 -4.23
N LEU A 583 20.04 -7.68 -3.89
CA LEU A 583 19.77 -8.82 -4.77
C LEU A 583 19.04 -8.35 -6.04
N PHE A 584 17.99 -7.53 -5.85
CA PHE A 584 17.31 -6.79 -6.90
C PHE A 584 17.05 -5.37 -6.42
N ASP A 585 17.34 -4.39 -7.26
CA ASP A 585 17.18 -2.98 -6.92
C ASP A 585 15.73 -2.50 -7.13
N PHE A 586 15.38 -1.41 -6.47
CA PHE A 586 14.20 -0.61 -6.79
C PHE A 586 14.18 -0.26 -8.30
N GLY A 587 13.01 -0.28 -8.93
CA GLY A 587 12.85 -0.04 -10.36
C GLY A 587 13.27 -1.20 -11.28
N PHE A 588 13.76 -2.33 -10.74
CA PHE A 588 14.17 -3.48 -11.54
C PHE A 588 12.97 -4.31 -12.00
N GLY A 589 13.02 -4.74 -13.26
CA GLY A 589 12.09 -5.69 -13.87
C GLY A 589 12.47 -5.94 -15.33
N LEU A 590 12.39 -7.19 -15.76
CA LEU A 590 12.73 -7.63 -17.11
C LEU A 590 11.48 -7.68 -18.01
N SER A 591 11.72 -7.63 -19.31
CA SER A 591 10.73 -7.77 -20.37
C SER A 591 11.14 -8.88 -21.33
N TYR A 592 10.23 -9.37 -22.17
CA TYR A 592 10.57 -10.25 -23.30
C TYR A 592 11.14 -9.49 -24.49
N THR A 593 11.18 -8.16 -24.43
CA THR A 593 11.80 -7.28 -25.41
C THR A 593 12.86 -6.40 -24.74
N GLU A 594 13.65 -5.70 -25.55
CA GLU A 594 14.72 -4.82 -25.08
C GLU A 594 14.42 -3.38 -25.49
N TYR A 595 14.78 -2.42 -24.62
CA TYR A 595 14.61 -1.00 -24.87
C TYR A 595 15.94 -0.28 -24.86
N GLU A 596 16.14 0.57 -25.85
CA GLU A 596 17.32 1.44 -25.98
C GLU A 596 16.92 2.88 -25.63
N TYR A 597 17.69 3.49 -24.74
CA TYR A 597 17.53 4.88 -24.33
C TYR A 597 18.59 5.74 -25.01
N SER A 598 18.20 6.88 -25.59
CA SER A 598 19.11 7.81 -26.31
C SER A 598 18.63 9.24 -26.19
N ASP A 599 19.48 10.19 -26.64
CA ASP A 599 19.18 11.62 -26.76
C ASP A 599 18.60 12.29 -25.49
N LEU A 600 19.12 11.88 -24.31
CA LEU A 600 18.75 12.55 -23.06
C LEU A 600 19.18 14.02 -23.11
N SER A 601 18.24 14.92 -22.91
CA SER A 601 18.45 16.36 -22.96
C SER A 601 17.61 17.12 -21.94
N VAL A 602 18.06 18.29 -21.55
CA VAL A 602 17.31 19.27 -20.76
C VAL A 602 17.02 20.50 -21.61
N SER A 603 15.85 21.08 -21.44
CA SER A 603 15.42 22.28 -22.23
C SER A 603 16.26 23.51 -21.98
N LYS A 604 16.91 23.59 -20.81
CA LYS A 604 17.78 24.68 -20.36
C LYS A 604 18.95 24.09 -19.57
N SER A 605 20.17 24.59 -19.83
CA SER A 605 21.35 24.16 -19.07
C SER A 605 21.53 24.93 -17.75
N GLU A 606 20.91 26.11 -17.64
CA GLU A 606 20.91 26.97 -16.45
C GLU A 606 19.49 27.47 -16.18
N ILE A 607 19.05 27.40 -14.92
CA ILE A 607 17.70 27.81 -14.46
C ILE A 607 17.76 28.63 -13.17
N ALA A 608 16.73 29.41 -12.90
CA ALA A 608 16.51 30.04 -11.60
C ALA A 608 15.91 29.02 -10.60
N PRO A 609 15.98 29.28 -9.28
CA PRO A 609 15.52 28.30 -8.23
C PRO A 609 14.04 27.92 -8.26
N ASP A 610 13.21 28.64 -8.99
CA ASP A 610 11.76 28.42 -9.13
C ASP A 610 11.32 28.26 -10.62
N GLU A 611 12.29 28.07 -11.52
CA GLU A 611 12.02 28.02 -12.96
C GLU A 611 11.62 26.63 -13.43
N ASP A 612 10.65 26.58 -14.36
CA ASP A 612 10.26 25.34 -15.03
C ASP A 612 11.25 24.95 -16.13
N PHE A 613 11.48 23.65 -16.26
CA PHE A 613 12.28 23.04 -17.31
C PHE A 613 11.76 21.67 -17.71
N GLU A 614 12.23 21.18 -18.83
CA GLU A 614 11.86 19.86 -19.35
C GLU A 614 13.08 18.96 -19.45
N VAL A 615 12.86 17.66 -19.20
CA VAL A 615 13.82 16.59 -19.43
C VAL A 615 13.23 15.65 -20.45
N SER A 616 13.91 15.46 -21.58
CA SER A 616 13.42 14.60 -22.66
C SER A 616 14.42 13.48 -22.96
N VAL A 617 13.89 12.29 -23.25
CA VAL A 617 14.66 11.10 -23.62
C VAL A 617 13.93 10.35 -24.71
N ARG A 618 14.67 9.79 -25.67
CA ARG A 618 14.12 8.90 -26.69
C ARG A 618 14.28 7.45 -26.25
N ILE A 619 13.19 6.68 -26.39
CA ILE A 619 13.13 5.27 -26.03
C ILE A 619 12.67 4.48 -27.24
N LYS A 620 13.41 3.45 -27.62
CA LYS A 620 13.12 2.55 -28.75
C LYS A 620 13.01 1.12 -28.28
N ASN A 621 11.97 0.45 -28.70
CA ASN A 621 11.87 -1.01 -28.58
C ASN A 621 12.73 -1.66 -29.67
N VAL A 622 13.87 -2.24 -29.29
CA VAL A 622 14.81 -2.86 -30.22
C VAL A 622 14.65 -4.37 -30.33
N GLY A 623 13.75 -4.94 -29.52
CA GLY A 623 13.45 -6.38 -29.55
C GLY A 623 12.29 -6.73 -30.49
N SER A 624 11.76 -7.94 -30.33
CA SER A 624 10.78 -8.54 -31.24
C SER A 624 9.35 -8.64 -30.70
N TYR A 625 9.12 -8.19 -29.46
CA TYR A 625 7.80 -8.21 -28.83
C TYR A 625 7.30 -6.78 -28.62
N ASP A 626 6.01 -6.55 -28.81
CA ASP A 626 5.35 -5.35 -28.30
C ASP A 626 5.43 -5.34 -26.77
N GLY A 627 5.61 -4.16 -26.15
CA GLY A 627 5.73 -4.09 -24.70
C GLY A 627 5.42 -2.71 -24.14
N LYS A 628 5.43 -2.64 -22.81
CA LYS A 628 5.32 -1.40 -22.06
C LYS A 628 6.62 -1.19 -21.29
N GLU A 629 7.20 0.01 -21.40
CA GLU A 629 8.40 0.39 -20.67
C GLU A 629 8.09 1.47 -19.64
N ILE A 630 8.78 1.45 -18.52
CA ILE A 630 8.72 2.46 -17.47
C ILE A 630 10.04 3.23 -17.51
N ALA A 631 9.99 4.47 -17.95
CA ALA A 631 11.09 5.40 -17.87
C ALA A 631 11.10 6.06 -16.49
N GLU A 632 12.21 5.94 -15.78
CA GLU A 632 12.40 6.46 -14.43
C GLU A 632 13.36 7.65 -14.50
N LEU A 633 12.98 8.80 -13.90
CA LEU A 633 13.81 9.99 -13.80
C LEU A 633 14.27 10.18 -12.35
N TYR A 634 15.58 10.26 -12.18
CA TYR A 634 16.23 10.52 -10.89
C TYR A 634 17.04 11.79 -10.91
N THR A 635 17.20 12.41 -9.75
CA THR A 635 18.04 13.60 -9.56
C THR A 635 19.05 13.39 -8.45
N ARG A 636 20.17 14.11 -8.54
CA ARG A 636 21.20 14.19 -7.50
C ARG A 636 21.73 15.62 -7.41
N ASP A 637 21.73 16.19 -6.23
CA ASP A 637 22.51 17.37 -5.92
C ASP A 637 23.99 16.96 -5.78
N THR A 638 24.88 17.64 -6.48
CA THR A 638 26.30 17.28 -6.46
C THR A 638 27.04 17.80 -5.24
N VAL A 639 26.59 18.94 -4.70
CA VAL A 639 27.16 19.60 -3.51
C VAL A 639 26.06 20.38 -2.81
N SER A 640 25.68 19.97 -1.63
CA SER A 640 24.65 20.61 -0.80
C SER A 640 25.15 20.90 0.61
N SER A 641 24.51 21.86 1.29
CA SER A 641 24.86 22.27 2.65
C SER A 641 24.60 21.18 3.71
N ILE A 642 23.82 20.16 3.35
CA ILE A 642 23.59 18.94 4.15
C ILE A 642 23.69 17.71 3.24
N MET A 643 23.96 16.53 3.82
CA MET A 643 23.92 15.29 3.04
C MET A 643 22.54 15.05 2.46
N THR A 644 22.49 14.82 1.14
CA THR A 644 21.30 14.38 0.40
C THR A 644 21.50 12.96 -0.10
N PRO A 645 20.42 12.19 -0.36
CA PRO A 645 20.53 10.84 -0.92
C PRO A 645 21.29 10.81 -2.26
N ILE A 646 21.95 9.69 -2.53
CA ILE A 646 22.73 9.47 -3.76
C ILE A 646 21.87 9.70 -5.01
N ARG A 647 20.60 9.33 -4.97
CA ARG A 647 19.62 9.55 -6.03
C ARG A 647 18.22 9.62 -5.42
N LEU A 648 17.33 10.42 -6.02
CA LEU A 648 15.93 10.49 -5.67
C LEU A 648 15.07 10.42 -6.93
N LEU A 649 14.09 9.53 -6.94
CA LEU A 649 13.07 9.49 -7.99
C LEU A 649 12.27 10.80 -7.97
N LYS A 650 12.12 11.42 -9.16
CA LYS A 650 11.39 12.68 -9.35
C LYS A 650 10.40 12.63 -10.52
N GLY A 651 10.40 11.52 -11.25
CA GLY A 651 9.46 11.31 -12.34
C GLY A 651 9.47 9.87 -12.83
N PHE A 652 8.35 9.41 -13.34
CA PHE A 652 8.26 8.18 -14.12
C PHE A 652 7.19 8.31 -15.21
N SER A 653 7.34 7.52 -16.26
CA SER A 653 6.36 7.47 -17.35
C SER A 653 6.29 6.06 -17.92
N LYS A 654 5.10 5.46 -17.92
CA LYS A 654 4.85 4.16 -18.55
C LYS A 654 4.35 4.36 -19.97
N ILE A 655 5.07 3.81 -20.96
CA ILE A 655 4.75 3.95 -22.38
C ILE A 655 4.63 2.59 -23.05
N ALA A 656 3.68 2.46 -23.98
CA ALA A 656 3.57 1.29 -24.84
C ALA A 656 4.38 1.52 -26.13
N LEU A 657 5.18 0.53 -26.53
CA LEU A 657 5.99 0.54 -27.75
C LEU A 657 5.84 -0.79 -28.49
N ARG A 658 5.48 -0.73 -29.76
CA ARG A 658 5.54 -1.89 -30.65
C ARG A 658 6.99 -2.26 -30.93
N ALA A 659 7.22 -3.49 -31.37
CA ALA A 659 8.53 -3.90 -31.84
C ALA A 659 9.05 -2.94 -32.93
N GLY A 660 10.24 -2.39 -32.74
CA GLY A 660 10.86 -1.38 -33.63
C GLY A 660 10.36 0.06 -33.46
N GLU A 661 9.30 0.31 -32.66
CA GLU A 661 8.76 1.66 -32.42
C GLU A 661 9.67 2.45 -31.48
N GLU A 662 9.72 3.78 -31.71
CA GLU A 662 10.39 4.71 -30.82
C GLU A 662 9.46 5.86 -30.42
N LYS A 663 9.62 6.38 -29.19
CA LYS A 663 8.89 7.53 -28.67
C LYS A 663 9.83 8.40 -27.84
N THR A 664 9.53 9.71 -27.84
CA THR A 664 10.16 10.65 -26.90
C THR A 664 9.27 10.78 -25.66
N VAL A 665 9.86 10.59 -24.48
CA VAL A 665 9.24 10.88 -23.19
C VAL A 665 9.77 12.21 -22.71
N THR A 666 8.88 13.08 -22.26
CA THR A 666 9.23 14.39 -21.68
C THR A 666 8.66 14.50 -20.27
N PHE A 667 9.54 14.81 -19.33
CA PHE A 667 9.19 15.12 -17.95
C PHE A 667 9.20 16.63 -17.75
N HIS A 668 8.12 17.17 -17.20
CA HIS A 668 8.00 18.57 -16.81
C HIS A 668 8.40 18.69 -15.34
N MET A 669 9.37 19.51 -15.05
CA MET A 669 9.93 19.71 -13.72
C MET A 669 10.02 21.18 -13.38
N ASN A 670 10.01 21.47 -12.08
CA ASN A 670 10.35 22.79 -11.55
C ASN A 670 11.68 22.69 -10.77
N ALA A 671 12.48 23.74 -10.78
CA ALA A 671 13.74 23.76 -10.03
C ALA A 671 13.54 23.48 -8.53
N ALA A 672 12.40 23.83 -7.95
CA ALA A 672 12.05 23.51 -6.57
C ALA A 672 11.97 21.98 -6.28
N ASP A 673 11.72 21.14 -7.31
CA ASP A 673 11.71 19.69 -7.16
C ASP A 673 13.12 19.11 -6.90
N LEU A 674 14.17 19.86 -7.30
CA LEU A 674 15.56 19.51 -7.06
C LEU A 674 16.00 19.79 -5.62
N GLY A 675 15.24 20.62 -4.90
CA GLY A 675 15.57 21.06 -3.55
C GLY A 675 15.33 20.00 -2.48
N PHE A 676 15.82 20.29 -1.29
CA PHE A 676 15.73 19.48 -0.08
C PHE A 676 15.18 20.30 1.11
N ILE A 677 14.84 19.64 2.22
CA ILE A 677 14.46 20.31 3.47
C ILE A 677 15.72 20.65 4.27
N GLY A 678 15.98 21.94 4.44
CA GLY A 678 17.10 22.46 5.23
C GLY A 678 16.94 22.25 6.73
N ASN A 679 17.97 22.64 7.50
CA ASN A 679 17.96 22.53 8.96
C ASN A 679 16.93 23.44 9.64
N ASP A 680 16.43 24.46 8.95
CA ASP A 680 15.34 25.33 9.39
C ASP A 680 13.95 24.74 9.12
N GLY A 681 13.87 23.54 8.55
CA GLY A 681 12.63 22.85 8.22
C GLY A 681 11.93 23.35 6.96
N LYS A 682 12.56 24.23 6.18
CA LYS A 682 12.03 24.76 4.92
C LYS A 682 12.68 24.10 3.72
N ARG A 683 11.94 24.02 2.61
CA ARG A 683 12.51 23.58 1.32
C ARG A 683 13.39 24.65 0.74
N VAL A 684 14.57 24.25 0.30
CA VAL A 684 15.55 25.12 -0.38
C VAL A 684 16.13 24.40 -1.59
N THR A 685 16.29 25.12 -2.69
CA THR A 685 17.08 24.71 -3.85
C THR A 685 18.32 25.59 -3.87
N GLU A 686 19.46 25.03 -3.53
CA GLU A 686 20.72 25.76 -3.47
C GLU A 686 21.29 25.98 -4.88
N PRO A 687 21.99 27.10 -5.13
CA PRO A 687 22.73 27.29 -6.37
C PRO A 687 23.81 26.24 -6.54
N GLY A 688 23.87 25.64 -7.72
CA GLY A 688 24.85 24.56 -7.96
C GLY A 688 24.49 23.66 -9.12
N LYS A 689 25.30 22.64 -9.27
CA LYS A 689 25.12 21.63 -10.31
C LYS A 689 24.28 20.48 -9.80
N PHE A 690 23.28 20.11 -10.61
CA PHE A 690 22.45 18.93 -10.40
C PHE A 690 22.66 17.93 -11.53
N GLU A 691 22.74 16.66 -11.18
CA GLU A 691 22.75 15.57 -12.15
C GLU A 691 21.34 15.00 -12.30
N ILE A 692 20.96 14.76 -13.55
CA ILE A 692 19.67 14.17 -13.94
C ILE A 692 19.96 12.85 -14.63
N PHE A 693 19.28 11.80 -14.21
CA PHE A 693 19.44 10.46 -14.72
C PHE A 693 18.08 9.96 -15.25
N VAL A 694 18.09 9.32 -16.42
CA VAL A 694 16.87 8.68 -16.96
C VAL A 694 17.21 7.32 -17.54
N GLY A 695 16.40 6.31 -17.21
CA GLY A 695 16.56 4.96 -17.73
C GLY A 695 15.44 4.04 -17.30
N GLY A 696 15.58 2.76 -17.60
CA GLY A 696 14.61 1.73 -17.26
C GLY A 696 14.89 1.00 -15.94
N SER A 697 16.01 1.29 -15.28
CA SER A 697 16.37 0.77 -13.96
C SER A 697 17.59 1.52 -13.42
N LEU A 698 17.84 1.44 -12.12
CA LEU A 698 19.01 2.08 -11.45
C LEU A 698 20.36 1.64 -12.04
N SER A 699 20.46 0.46 -12.64
CA SER A 699 21.67 -0.07 -13.24
C SER A 699 21.91 0.40 -14.69
N SER A 700 20.92 1.00 -15.34
CA SER A 700 20.97 1.41 -16.76
C SER A 700 20.39 2.82 -16.93
N LEU A 701 21.17 3.82 -16.58
CA LEU A 701 20.78 5.23 -16.61
C LEU A 701 21.65 6.04 -17.55
N LEU A 702 21.03 6.80 -18.44
CA LEU A 702 21.68 7.94 -19.10
C LEU A 702 21.79 9.10 -18.10
N LYS A 703 22.78 9.99 -18.32
CA LYS A 703 23.05 11.11 -17.43
C LYS A 703 23.18 12.41 -18.22
N THR A 704 22.60 13.49 -17.68
CA THR A 704 22.82 14.86 -18.08
C THR A 704 22.96 15.77 -16.85
N GLU A 705 23.22 17.05 -17.05
CA GLU A 705 23.45 18.00 -15.96
C GLU A 705 22.67 19.30 -16.20
N ILE A 706 22.26 19.95 -15.10
CA ILE A 706 21.65 21.28 -15.08
C ILE A 706 22.27 22.11 -13.97
N PHE A 707 22.34 23.43 -14.14
CA PHE A 707 22.87 24.37 -13.15
C PHE A 707 21.74 25.28 -12.64
N VAL A 708 21.56 25.37 -11.32
CA VAL A 708 20.66 26.32 -10.66
C VAL A 708 21.51 27.54 -10.25
N LYS A 709 21.05 28.78 -10.59
CA LYS A 709 21.74 30.05 -10.32
C LYS A 709 21.59 30.52 -8.89
#